data_bb16ce0c59ff1a48b72ab75bd7c59a16
#
_entry.id   bb16ce0c59ff1a48b72ab75bd7c59a16
#
_cell.length_a   1.000
_cell.length_b   1.000
_cell.length_c   1.000
_cell.angle_alpha   90.00
_cell.angle_beta   90.00
_cell.angle_gamma   90.00
#
_symmetry.space_group_name_H-M   'P 1'
#
loop_
_entity.id
_entity.type
_entity.pdbx_description
1 polymer ?
#
loop_
_entity_poly.entity_id
_entity_poly.type
_entity_poly.pdbx_seq_one_letter_code
_entity_poly.pdbx_strand_id
1 'polypeptide(L)'
;MKKIFFTFLTVLLATLAAQAATDYGFEVAGVTVTSANCNNIVTNYITGGTVYYVPSSNTLYMNNVTITMTGDYNRVINNLECSDLKVEFSGTCNLYARDAAVVRIRRTTTLSAPSASTVVNITGVNENGIWLATRNVFDLTIQGPGTFNISSTNNTAIEDEENGSTSHVDIWHNVYFNNVNAVLSSGGNSVVKRLLLNFKAGSSVRFKATNNSSYPVIDYCQNWDLYGNEAILEPYGAYYSNGTVYDSSGNKVYNQDVYVSDDYVAIINATNFPDANFRNYLLGLYPKCYITQTDVNNCTTENVSGKSISNLQGIKYFTALKQLICYNNPMTSLDVSGMTSLTYLDCAPTDSYTGTKLTSLDVSGCTNLETLLCYNTNIYSLSVDDCPNLKTLNCHNCPNLTLLSVINKSSLNTLNCLNCTALTRLYCHQNALISLDVTGCTALKSLKCYENANLATITGLADCRAITHLDCKDCSITSLPGVNNMSNITTLLARNNKLNALSVTYKSTLTNLNVRGNTTLTVLHCNSNDLTTLDVTGCTALSALYCFSNANLASITGLADCKAITHLDCEDCAITSLPGVNNMTNIATLLARNNKLTTLEVTNKSQLTNLRVSGNTTLTTLKCFNNALTSLDVTSCSAMTLMSCYGNQLTSLSVEGCTALKTLLCYQNKISGTGMTTLVNSLPTRSASDKGELNVIFNTGENNAMTTAQITTARNKYWLPQKYNGSAWVELTASQRGDINGDGLVNVADVTALIQIVLNSTPADLSVADLSGDGQVNVADVTALIQLVLNN
;
A
#
# COMPACT_ATOMS: atom_id res chain seq x y z
N MET A 1 -14.67 -104.89 -28.70
CA MET A 1 -14.97 -103.60 -28.09
C MET A 1 -13.92 -102.46 -28.23
N LYS A 2 -12.61 -102.74 -28.36
CA LYS A 2 -11.55 -101.68 -28.51
C LYS A 2 -11.56 -100.99 -29.90
N LYS A 3 -12.02 -101.60 -30.96
CA LYS A 3 -12.05 -101.00 -32.35
C LYS A 3 -13.27 -100.07 -32.51
N ILE A 4 -14.39 -100.29 -31.82
CA ILE A 4 -15.58 -99.45 -31.90
C ILE A 4 -15.38 -98.12 -31.07
N PHE A 5 -14.64 -98.19 -29.97
CA PHE A 5 -14.36 -97.02 -29.15
C PHE A 5 -13.41 -96.00 -29.81
N PHE A 6 -12.46 -96.54 -30.66
CA PHE A 6 -11.56 -95.59 -31.35
C PHE A 6 -12.25 -94.92 -32.54
N THR A 7 -13.19 -95.63 -33.23
CA THR A 7 -13.96 -95.03 -34.34
C THR A 7 -14.96 -94.01 -33.85
N PHE A 8 -15.60 -94.19 -32.65
CA PHE A 8 -16.48 -93.24 -32.06
C PHE A 8 -15.73 -91.98 -31.53
N LEU A 9 -14.50 -92.18 -31.03
CA LEU A 9 -13.65 -91.07 -30.53
C LEU A 9 -13.09 -90.25 -31.69
N THR A 10 -12.78 -90.85 -32.84
CA THR A 10 -12.34 -90.16 -34.05
C THR A 10 -13.50 -89.38 -34.70
N VAL A 11 -14.73 -89.96 -34.72
CA VAL A 11 -15.92 -89.24 -35.23
C VAL A 11 -16.37 -88.14 -34.26
N LEU A 12 -16.27 -88.33 -32.94
CA LEU A 12 -16.55 -87.30 -31.97
C LEU A 12 -15.53 -86.19 -31.99
N LEU A 13 -14.26 -86.54 -32.24
CA LEU A 13 -13.19 -85.52 -32.44
C LEU A 13 -13.28 -84.84 -33.82
N ALA A 14 -13.80 -85.51 -34.84
CA ALA A 14 -14.04 -84.90 -36.18
C ALA A 14 -15.32 -84.00 -36.15
N THR A 15 -16.32 -84.27 -35.28
CA THR A 15 -17.53 -83.45 -35.15
C THR A 15 -17.29 -82.29 -34.23
N LEU A 16 -16.23 -82.29 -33.42
CA LEU A 16 -15.84 -81.12 -32.58
C LEU A 16 -14.90 -80.15 -33.37
N ALA A 17 -14.58 -80.43 -34.59
CA ALA A 17 -13.59 -79.66 -35.37
C ALA A 17 -14.14 -78.92 -36.60
N ALA A 18 -15.38 -78.52 -36.58
CA ALA A 18 -15.92 -77.66 -37.59
C ALA A 18 -17.10 -76.81 -37.03
N GLN A 19 -16.89 -76.16 -35.95
CA GLN A 19 -17.68 -74.98 -35.75
C GLN A 19 -17.13 -73.96 -36.76
N ALA A 20 -17.97 -73.60 -37.75
CA ALA A 20 -17.59 -72.60 -38.76
C ALA A 20 -17.10 -71.35 -37.98
N ALA A 21 -15.96 -70.83 -38.36
CA ALA A 21 -15.38 -69.68 -37.76
C ALA A 21 -16.41 -68.53 -37.86
N THR A 22 -16.68 -67.85 -36.70
CA THR A 22 -17.62 -66.77 -36.71
C THR A 22 -17.01 -65.60 -37.49
N ASP A 23 -17.74 -65.19 -38.52
CA ASP A 23 -17.42 -63.98 -39.29
C ASP A 23 -17.82 -62.73 -38.48
N TYR A 24 -16.96 -61.75 -38.29
CA TYR A 24 -17.18 -60.56 -37.58
C TYR A 24 -17.70 -59.38 -38.45
N GLY A 25 -17.94 -59.67 -39.76
CA GLY A 25 -18.61 -58.73 -40.67
C GLY A 25 -17.70 -57.60 -41.20
N PHE A 26 -16.37 -57.75 -41.11
CA PHE A 26 -15.42 -56.80 -41.70
C PHE A 26 -14.17 -57.52 -42.21
N GLU A 27 -13.44 -56.83 -43.11
CA GLU A 27 -12.22 -57.29 -43.70
C GLU A 27 -11.06 -56.36 -43.41
N VAL A 28 -9.87 -56.91 -43.29
CA VAL A 28 -8.60 -56.17 -43.23
C VAL A 28 -7.66 -56.67 -44.30
N ALA A 29 -7.18 -55.78 -45.17
CA ALA A 29 -6.29 -56.08 -46.28
C ALA A 29 -6.78 -57.30 -47.18
N GLY A 30 -8.11 -57.27 -47.41
CA GLY A 30 -8.76 -58.31 -48.24
C GLY A 30 -9.04 -59.64 -47.52
N VAL A 31 -8.77 -59.75 -46.23
CA VAL A 31 -9.03 -60.96 -45.45
C VAL A 31 -10.20 -60.73 -44.50
N THR A 32 -11.24 -61.56 -44.59
CA THR A 32 -12.38 -61.50 -43.64
C THR A 32 -11.89 -61.93 -42.28
N VAL A 33 -12.27 -61.05 -41.25
CA VAL A 33 -11.88 -61.26 -39.86
C VAL A 33 -12.88 -62.20 -39.20
N THR A 34 -12.38 -63.34 -38.73
CA THR A 34 -13.18 -64.38 -38.11
C THR A 34 -12.60 -64.85 -36.78
N SER A 35 -13.34 -65.65 -36.04
CA SER A 35 -12.87 -66.23 -34.78
C SER A 35 -11.60 -67.11 -34.94
N ALA A 36 -11.25 -67.47 -36.15
CA ALA A 36 -10.07 -68.26 -36.42
C ALA A 36 -8.79 -67.40 -36.58
N ASN A 37 -8.90 -66.13 -37.04
CA ASN A 37 -7.75 -65.26 -37.33
C ASN A 37 -7.73 -63.99 -36.57
N CYS A 38 -8.73 -63.72 -35.74
CA CYS A 38 -8.87 -62.41 -35.03
C CYS A 38 -7.68 -62.06 -34.11
N ASN A 39 -6.99 -63.07 -33.56
CA ASN A 39 -5.86 -62.82 -32.65
C ASN A 39 -4.58 -62.39 -33.36
N ASN A 40 -4.47 -62.63 -34.66
CA ASN A 40 -3.31 -62.27 -35.51
C ASN A 40 -3.73 -62.25 -36.97
N ILE A 41 -4.04 -61.04 -37.48
CA ILE A 41 -4.46 -60.92 -38.89
C ILE A 41 -3.20 -60.66 -39.71
N VAL A 42 -2.84 -61.66 -40.51
CA VAL A 42 -1.62 -61.69 -41.38
C VAL A 42 -2.01 -61.79 -42.82
N THR A 43 -1.47 -60.92 -43.66
CA THR A 43 -1.58 -60.97 -45.10
C THR A 43 -0.28 -60.52 -45.75
N ASN A 44 -0.10 -60.76 -47.02
CA ASN A 44 1.09 -60.36 -47.81
C ASN A 44 1.16 -58.83 -47.98
N TYR A 45 0.09 -58.13 -47.69
CA TYR A 45 -0.06 -56.64 -47.74
C TYR A 45 0.29 -55.91 -46.44
N ILE A 46 0.40 -56.67 -45.34
CA ILE A 46 0.75 -56.12 -44.03
C ILE A 46 2.25 -56.24 -43.84
N THR A 47 2.93 -55.13 -43.73
CA THR A 47 4.35 -55.02 -43.45
C THR A 47 4.63 -54.29 -42.16
N GLY A 48 5.32 -54.97 -41.23
CA GLY A 48 5.63 -54.43 -39.92
C GLY A 48 4.41 -54.37 -38.98
N GLY A 49 4.66 -54.22 -37.72
CA GLY A 49 3.66 -54.06 -36.66
C GLY A 49 2.78 -55.28 -36.42
N THR A 50 1.65 -55.03 -35.76
CA THR A 50 0.65 -56.07 -35.43
C THR A 50 -0.78 -55.59 -35.72
N VAL A 51 -1.60 -56.52 -36.23
CA VAL A 51 -3.04 -56.34 -36.46
C VAL A 51 -3.79 -57.49 -35.82
N TYR A 52 -4.69 -57.14 -34.86
CA TYR A 52 -5.52 -58.14 -34.20
C TYR A 52 -6.87 -57.54 -33.76
N TYR A 53 -7.87 -58.38 -33.67
CA TYR A 53 -9.21 -57.95 -33.23
C TYR A 53 -9.60 -58.63 -31.92
N VAL A 54 -10.18 -57.86 -31.00
CA VAL A 54 -10.69 -58.32 -29.72
C VAL A 54 -12.23 -58.26 -29.73
N PRO A 55 -12.90 -59.43 -29.93
CA PRO A 55 -14.37 -59.48 -30.05
C PRO A 55 -15.14 -58.94 -28.87
N SER A 56 -14.62 -59.15 -27.64
CA SER A 56 -15.27 -58.68 -26.41
C SER A 56 -15.35 -57.16 -26.29
N SER A 57 -14.44 -56.42 -26.90
CA SER A 57 -14.46 -54.95 -26.92
C SER A 57 -14.83 -54.40 -28.30
N ASN A 58 -15.11 -55.26 -29.26
CA ASN A 58 -15.38 -54.90 -30.65
C ASN A 58 -14.28 -53.98 -31.23
N THR A 59 -13.00 -54.26 -30.92
CA THR A 59 -11.88 -53.36 -31.25
C THR A 59 -10.84 -54.08 -32.11
N LEU A 60 -10.54 -53.50 -33.27
CA LEU A 60 -9.43 -53.83 -34.13
C LEU A 60 -8.23 -52.99 -33.73
N TYR A 61 -7.15 -53.61 -33.31
CA TYR A 61 -5.90 -52.94 -32.92
C TYR A 61 -4.90 -52.99 -34.10
N MET A 62 -4.31 -51.83 -34.41
CA MET A 62 -3.29 -51.63 -35.43
C MET A 62 -2.09 -50.90 -34.82
N ASN A 63 -0.97 -51.61 -34.63
CA ASN A 63 0.19 -51.09 -33.94
C ASN A 63 1.40 -51.03 -34.88
N ASN A 64 1.91 -49.83 -35.16
CA ASN A 64 3.08 -49.56 -36.00
C ASN A 64 3.03 -50.32 -37.36
N VAL A 65 1.86 -50.37 -37.99
CA VAL A 65 1.58 -51.19 -39.14
C VAL A 65 1.67 -50.39 -40.44
N THR A 66 2.17 -50.99 -41.48
CA THR A 66 2.06 -50.49 -42.85
C THR A 66 1.31 -51.53 -43.70
N ILE A 67 0.21 -51.10 -44.33
CA ILE A 67 -0.62 -51.92 -45.23
C ILE A 67 -0.68 -51.20 -46.57
N THR A 68 -0.29 -51.95 -47.64
CA THR A 68 -0.24 -51.43 -49.02
C THR A 68 -1.04 -52.30 -49.96
N MET A 69 -2.13 -51.77 -50.52
CA MET A 69 -3.02 -52.46 -51.49
C MET A 69 -2.86 -51.83 -52.87
N THR A 70 -2.61 -52.61 -53.84
CA THR A 70 -2.33 -52.14 -55.22
C THR A 70 -3.25 -52.74 -56.29
N GLY A 71 -4.23 -53.57 -55.92
CA GLY A 71 -5.18 -54.20 -56.87
C GLY A 71 -6.56 -53.58 -56.82
N ASP A 72 -7.33 -53.79 -57.92
CA ASP A 72 -8.71 -53.29 -58.02
C ASP A 72 -9.59 -53.86 -56.90
N TYR A 73 -10.40 -53.01 -56.29
CA TYR A 73 -11.37 -53.31 -55.20
C TYR A 73 -10.75 -53.81 -53.91
N ASN A 74 -9.45 -53.79 -53.73
CA ASN A 74 -8.77 -54.22 -52.53
C ASN A 74 -8.63 -53.05 -51.55
N ARG A 75 -9.33 -53.10 -50.40
CA ARG A 75 -9.37 -52.10 -49.36
C ARG A 75 -8.52 -52.50 -48.16
N VAL A 76 -7.97 -51.53 -47.45
CA VAL A 76 -7.22 -51.75 -46.18
C VAL A 76 -8.16 -52.16 -45.07
N ILE A 77 -9.25 -51.39 -44.86
CA ILE A 77 -10.34 -51.72 -43.94
C ILE A 77 -11.65 -51.69 -44.73
N ASN A 78 -12.42 -52.73 -44.65
CA ASN A 78 -13.73 -52.84 -45.30
C ASN A 78 -14.76 -53.28 -44.25
N ASN A 79 -15.39 -52.35 -43.60
CA ASN A 79 -16.43 -52.64 -42.62
C ASN A 79 -17.78 -52.78 -43.32
N LEU A 80 -18.24 -54.01 -43.46
CA LEU A 80 -19.46 -54.36 -44.21
C LEU A 80 -20.68 -54.46 -43.28
N GLU A 81 -20.56 -55.21 -42.18
CA GLU A 81 -21.68 -55.52 -41.28
C GLU A 81 -21.39 -55.34 -39.78
N CYS A 82 -20.15 -55.07 -39.41
CA CYS A 82 -19.77 -54.90 -37.97
C CYS A 82 -20.19 -53.54 -37.46
N SER A 83 -21.31 -53.51 -36.70
CA SER A 83 -21.79 -52.27 -36.04
C SER A 83 -20.85 -51.90 -34.90
N ASP A 84 -20.63 -50.59 -34.71
CA ASP A 84 -19.82 -49.99 -33.65
C ASP A 84 -18.37 -50.52 -33.59
N LEU A 85 -17.80 -50.85 -34.77
CA LEU A 85 -16.41 -51.25 -34.85
C LEU A 85 -15.50 -50.11 -34.42
N LYS A 86 -14.67 -50.36 -33.42
CA LYS A 86 -13.57 -49.45 -33.02
C LYS A 86 -12.26 -49.92 -33.68
N VAL A 87 -11.58 -49.06 -34.37
CA VAL A 87 -10.19 -49.29 -34.87
C VAL A 87 -9.27 -48.40 -34.02
N GLU A 88 -8.41 -49.03 -33.25
CA GLU A 88 -7.49 -48.32 -32.35
C GLU A 88 -6.05 -48.43 -32.88
N PHE A 89 -5.44 -47.28 -33.10
CA PHE A 89 -4.11 -47.14 -33.65
C PHE A 89 -3.10 -46.81 -32.54
N SER A 90 -1.88 -47.33 -32.67
CA SER A 90 -0.74 -46.94 -31.86
C SER A 90 0.54 -46.85 -32.66
N GLY A 91 1.40 -45.88 -32.29
CA GLY A 91 2.62 -45.58 -33.05
C GLY A 91 2.31 -44.99 -34.42
N THR A 92 3.13 -45.31 -35.43
CA THR A 92 2.92 -44.83 -36.79
C THR A 92 2.28 -45.94 -37.66
N CYS A 93 1.06 -45.65 -38.15
CA CYS A 93 0.31 -46.56 -39.00
C CYS A 93 0.13 -45.96 -40.40
N ASN A 94 0.54 -46.70 -41.45
CA ASN A 94 0.43 -46.24 -42.83
C ASN A 94 -0.52 -47.16 -43.59
N LEU A 95 -1.66 -46.66 -44.05
CA LEU A 95 -2.67 -47.38 -44.80
C LEU A 95 -2.75 -46.77 -46.20
N TYR A 96 -2.47 -47.59 -47.21
CA TYR A 96 -2.43 -47.15 -48.60
C TYR A 96 -3.24 -48.07 -49.50
N ALA A 97 -4.06 -47.45 -50.38
CA ALA A 97 -4.68 -48.21 -51.51
C ALA A 97 -4.62 -47.35 -52.78
N ARG A 98 -4.38 -47.98 -53.91
CA ARG A 98 -4.25 -47.33 -55.23
C ARG A 98 -5.57 -47.19 -55.95
N ASP A 99 -6.30 -48.27 -56.11
CA ASP A 99 -7.43 -48.35 -57.02
C ASP A 99 -8.75 -48.65 -56.28
N ALA A 100 -8.77 -48.54 -55.01
CA ALA A 100 -9.97 -48.59 -54.13
C ALA A 100 -9.86 -47.60 -52.97
N ALA A 101 -10.98 -47.25 -52.32
CA ALA A 101 -10.96 -46.48 -51.11
C ALA A 101 -10.17 -47.22 -50.02
N VAL A 102 -9.31 -46.50 -49.27
CA VAL A 102 -8.45 -47.16 -48.26
C VAL A 102 -9.30 -47.77 -47.18
N VAL A 103 -10.27 -46.94 -46.65
CA VAL A 103 -11.24 -47.41 -45.65
C VAL A 103 -12.64 -47.25 -46.22
N ARG A 104 -13.38 -48.36 -46.27
CA ARG A 104 -14.81 -48.39 -46.64
C ARG A 104 -15.64 -48.71 -45.41
N ILE A 105 -16.67 -47.93 -45.21
CA ILE A 105 -17.52 -47.98 -44.00
C ILE A 105 -18.99 -48.13 -44.45
N ARG A 106 -19.68 -49.15 -43.92
CA ARG A 106 -21.13 -49.38 -44.08
C ARG A 106 -21.90 -49.48 -42.76
N ARG A 107 -21.20 -49.33 -41.61
CA ARG A 107 -21.73 -49.39 -40.26
C ARG A 107 -20.99 -48.40 -39.40
N THR A 108 -21.62 -47.96 -38.31
CA THR A 108 -20.98 -47.04 -37.35
C THR A 108 -19.58 -47.55 -37.00
N THR A 109 -18.61 -46.66 -37.17
CA THR A 109 -17.20 -46.99 -37.01
C THR A 109 -16.47 -45.87 -36.30
N THR A 110 -15.59 -46.22 -35.37
CA THR A 110 -14.73 -45.27 -34.67
C THR A 110 -13.26 -45.53 -35.05
N LEU A 111 -12.57 -44.55 -35.58
CA LEU A 111 -11.12 -44.52 -35.75
C LEU A 111 -10.50 -43.77 -34.57
N SER A 112 -9.68 -44.43 -33.78
CA SER A 112 -9.18 -43.91 -32.51
C SER A 112 -7.65 -43.91 -32.45
N ALA A 113 -7.05 -42.76 -32.12
CA ALA A 113 -5.62 -42.58 -31.86
C ALA A 113 -5.43 -42.03 -30.43
N PRO A 114 -5.45 -42.89 -29.38
CA PRO A 114 -5.56 -42.45 -27.98
C PRO A 114 -4.29 -41.79 -27.43
N SER A 115 -3.16 -41.83 -28.13
CA SER A 115 -1.91 -41.14 -27.74
C SER A 115 -1.57 -40.03 -28.71
N ALA A 116 -1.15 -38.86 -28.18
CA ALA A 116 -0.67 -37.73 -28.99
C ALA A 116 0.53 -38.05 -29.89
N SER A 117 1.31 -39.10 -29.57
CA SER A 117 2.41 -39.59 -30.39
C SER A 117 1.98 -40.52 -31.53
N THR A 118 0.69 -40.90 -31.60
CA THR A 118 0.17 -41.76 -32.65
C THR A 118 -0.04 -40.96 -33.95
N VAL A 119 0.46 -41.48 -35.07
CA VAL A 119 0.28 -40.91 -36.40
C VAL A 119 -0.36 -41.95 -37.32
N VAL A 120 -1.50 -41.61 -37.90
CA VAL A 120 -2.25 -42.47 -38.81
C VAL A 120 -2.28 -41.83 -40.19
N ASN A 121 -1.66 -42.42 -41.16
CA ASN A 121 -1.65 -41.98 -42.55
C ASN A 121 -2.59 -42.88 -43.39
N ILE A 122 -3.65 -42.31 -43.95
CA ILE A 122 -4.64 -42.97 -44.82
C ILE A 122 -4.53 -42.33 -46.18
N THR A 123 -3.96 -43.04 -47.16
CA THR A 123 -3.65 -42.46 -48.46
C THR A 123 -4.29 -43.26 -49.57
N GLY A 124 -5.28 -42.67 -50.25
CA GLY A 124 -5.85 -43.12 -51.52
C GLY A 124 -5.11 -42.51 -52.71
N VAL A 125 -5.13 -43.15 -53.85
CA VAL A 125 -4.59 -42.58 -55.11
C VAL A 125 -5.71 -42.27 -56.09
N ASN A 126 -6.37 -43.29 -56.67
CA ASN A 126 -7.43 -43.12 -57.66
C ASN A 126 -8.83 -43.04 -57.04
N GLU A 127 -8.96 -43.38 -55.78
CA GLU A 127 -10.20 -43.42 -55.01
C GLU A 127 -10.06 -42.67 -53.66
N ASN A 128 -11.12 -42.61 -52.89
CA ASN A 128 -11.17 -41.86 -51.67
C ASN A 128 -10.22 -42.41 -50.57
N GLY A 129 -9.76 -41.54 -49.68
CA GLY A 129 -9.13 -41.98 -48.46
C GLY A 129 -10.10 -42.80 -47.59
N ILE A 130 -11.27 -42.25 -47.32
CA ILE A 130 -12.38 -42.89 -46.62
C ILE A 130 -13.65 -42.76 -47.46
N TRP A 131 -14.37 -43.87 -47.68
CA TRP A 131 -15.62 -43.93 -48.42
C TRP A 131 -16.75 -44.42 -47.50
N LEU A 132 -17.78 -43.61 -47.34
CA LEU A 132 -18.99 -43.95 -46.60
C LEU A 132 -20.00 -44.54 -47.65
N ALA A 133 -20.23 -45.79 -47.60
CA ALA A 133 -20.78 -46.57 -48.79
C ALA A 133 -22.00 -47.37 -48.40
N THR A 134 -23.13 -46.78 -48.01
CA THR A 134 -24.40 -47.49 -47.80
C THR A 134 -25.59 -46.56 -47.80
N ARG A 135 -26.80 -47.10 -47.96
CA ARG A 135 -28.09 -46.39 -47.82
C ARG A 135 -28.63 -46.37 -46.41
N ASN A 136 -27.94 -46.94 -45.42
CA ASN A 136 -28.35 -46.92 -44.03
C ASN A 136 -27.62 -45.81 -43.30
N VAL A 137 -28.31 -45.11 -42.36
CA VAL A 137 -27.69 -44.09 -41.51
C VAL A 137 -26.69 -44.73 -40.54
N PHE A 138 -25.48 -44.23 -40.52
CA PHE A 138 -24.42 -44.61 -39.58
C PHE A 138 -23.47 -43.41 -39.37
N ASP A 139 -22.63 -43.50 -38.33
CA ASP A 139 -21.69 -42.44 -37.96
C ASP A 139 -20.24 -42.91 -38.13
N LEU A 140 -19.38 -42.01 -38.63
CA LEU A 140 -17.95 -42.15 -38.52
C LEU A 140 -17.42 -41.20 -37.44
N THR A 141 -16.73 -41.73 -36.43
CA THR A 141 -16.02 -40.92 -35.44
C THR A 141 -14.51 -41.04 -35.64
N ILE A 142 -13.83 -39.93 -35.74
CA ILE A 142 -12.36 -39.83 -35.77
C ILE A 142 -11.95 -39.13 -34.46
N GLN A 143 -11.23 -39.84 -33.59
CA GLN A 143 -11.02 -39.33 -32.21
C GLN A 143 -9.64 -39.64 -31.62
N GLY A 144 -9.34 -38.87 -30.56
CA GLY A 144 -8.14 -39.04 -29.73
C GLY A 144 -7.07 -38.00 -30.07
N PRO A 145 -6.13 -37.72 -29.16
CA PRO A 145 -5.13 -36.64 -29.30
C PRO A 145 -4.07 -36.94 -30.38
N GLY A 146 -4.11 -38.10 -31.02
CA GLY A 146 -3.21 -38.47 -32.14
C GLY A 146 -3.52 -37.71 -33.42
N THR A 147 -2.63 -37.82 -34.40
CA THR A 147 -2.74 -37.15 -35.69
C THR A 147 -3.23 -38.10 -36.77
N PHE A 148 -4.29 -37.71 -37.50
CA PHE A 148 -4.77 -38.38 -38.70
C PHE A 148 -4.45 -37.56 -39.94
N ASN A 149 -3.71 -38.13 -40.87
CA ASN A 149 -3.47 -37.58 -42.20
C ASN A 149 -4.29 -38.40 -43.21
N ILE A 150 -5.37 -37.83 -43.70
CA ILE A 150 -6.29 -38.53 -44.63
C ILE A 150 -6.21 -37.84 -45.99
N SER A 151 -5.81 -38.58 -47.02
CA SER A 151 -5.56 -38.01 -48.33
C SER A 151 -6.03 -38.88 -49.50
N SER A 152 -6.32 -38.23 -50.60
CA SER A 152 -6.44 -38.87 -51.92
C SER A 152 -5.71 -38.04 -52.97
N THR A 153 -4.98 -38.66 -53.85
CA THR A 153 -4.25 -37.97 -54.93
C THR A 153 -5.17 -37.50 -56.04
N ASN A 154 -6.13 -38.30 -56.44
CA ASN A 154 -6.99 -38.03 -57.60
C ASN A 154 -8.47 -37.95 -57.27
N ASN A 155 -8.84 -38.09 -55.98
CA ASN A 155 -10.24 -38.09 -55.55
C ASN A 155 -10.41 -37.32 -54.19
N THR A 156 -11.50 -37.50 -53.48
CA THR A 156 -11.84 -36.87 -52.24
C THR A 156 -11.19 -37.56 -51.03
N ALA A 157 -10.77 -36.81 -50.01
CA ALA A 157 -10.20 -37.44 -48.80
C ALA A 157 -11.27 -38.25 -48.05
N ILE A 158 -12.46 -37.66 -47.81
CA ILE A 158 -13.63 -38.34 -47.22
C ILE A 158 -14.87 -38.00 -48.05
N GLU A 159 -15.57 -39.02 -48.59
CA GLU A 159 -16.77 -38.82 -49.40
C GLU A 159 -17.87 -39.83 -49.04
N ASP A 160 -19.10 -39.38 -49.08
CA ASP A 160 -20.30 -40.23 -49.04
C ASP A 160 -20.72 -40.69 -50.41
N GLU A 161 -21.33 -41.88 -50.52
CA GLU A 161 -21.72 -42.50 -51.81
C GLU A 161 -22.78 -41.70 -52.56
N GLU A 162 -22.56 -41.43 -53.83
CA GLU A 162 -23.56 -40.78 -54.68
C GLU A 162 -24.70 -41.74 -55.02
N ASN A 163 -25.90 -41.44 -54.52
CA ASN A 163 -27.11 -42.15 -54.97
C ASN A 163 -27.50 -41.68 -56.37
N GLY A 164 -27.09 -42.34 -57.42
CA GLY A 164 -27.41 -42.06 -58.78
C GLY A 164 -28.90 -42.27 -59.17
N SER A 165 -29.87 -42.24 -58.24
CA SER A 165 -31.26 -42.48 -58.49
C SER A 165 -32.08 -41.23 -58.11
N THR A 166 -32.78 -40.64 -59.04
CA THR A 166 -33.63 -39.45 -58.97
C THR A 166 -34.88 -39.61 -58.07
N SER A 167 -35.00 -40.66 -57.25
CA SER A 167 -36.23 -40.99 -56.53
C SER A 167 -36.03 -41.33 -55.03
N HIS A 168 -34.86 -41.13 -54.42
CA HIS A 168 -34.63 -41.47 -53.01
C HIS A 168 -34.20 -40.25 -52.17
N VAL A 169 -34.65 -40.20 -50.91
CA VAL A 169 -34.22 -39.22 -49.91
C VAL A 169 -32.70 -39.30 -49.72
N ASP A 170 -32.04 -38.18 -49.90
CA ASP A 170 -30.58 -38.12 -49.66
C ASP A 170 -30.28 -38.48 -48.21
N ILE A 171 -29.57 -39.60 -48.00
CA ILE A 171 -29.07 -40.00 -46.67
C ILE A 171 -27.67 -39.44 -46.53
N TRP A 172 -27.50 -38.62 -45.50
CA TRP A 172 -26.23 -38.02 -45.16
C TRP A 172 -25.65 -38.66 -43.93
N HIS A 173 -24.35 -38.94 -43.93
CA HIS A 173 -23.65 -39.59 -42.80
C HIS A 173 -22.92 -38.54 -41.97
N ASN A 174 -22.98 -38.71 -40.65
CA ASN A 174 -22.22 -37.86 -39.74
C ASN A 174 -20.76 -38.28 -39.70
N VAL A 175 -19.87 -37.27 -39.77
CA VAL A 175 -18.48 -37.43 -39.46
C VAL A 175 -18.16 -36.55 -38.24
N TYR A 176 -17.86 -37.17 -37.11
CA TYR A 176 -17.46 -36.53 -35.89
C TYR A 176 -15.93 -36.46 -35.78
N PHE A 177 -15.43 -35.25 -35.57
CA PHE A 177 -14.06 -34.98 -35.13
C PHE A 177 -14.10 -34.72 -33.63
N ASN A 178 -13.45 -35.55 -32.83
CA ASN A 178 -13.55 -35.53 -31.39
C ASN A 178 -12.16 -35.53 -30.70
N ASN A 179 -11.70 -34.40 -30.18
CA ASN A 179 -10.38 -34.26 -29.57
C ASN A 179 -9.26 -34.82 -30.46
N VAL A 180 -9.20 -34.40 -31.72
CA VAL A 180 -8.32 -34.98 -32.72
C VAL A 180 -7.59 -33.92 -33.57
N ASN A 181 -6.34 -34.17 -33.92
CA ASN A 181 -5.63 -33.42 -34.93
C ASN A 181 -5.80 -34.16 -36.29
N ALA A 182 -6.45 -33.54 -37.24
CA ALA A 182 -6.69 -34.15 -38.55
C ALA A 182 -6.25 -33.21 -39.68
N VAL A 183 -5.53 -33.74 -40.65
CA VAL A 183 -5.20 -33.08 -41.91
C VAL A 183 -5.81 -33.89 -43.03
N LEU A 184 -6.78 -33.31 -43.71
CA LEU A 184 -7.45 -33.91 -44.86
C LEU A 184 -6.97 -33.19 -46.12
N SER A 185 -6.60 -33.93 -47.15
CA SER A 185 -6.11 -33.34 -48.40
C SER A 185 -6.59 -34.09 -49.65
N SER A 186 -6.83 -33.36 -50.71
CA SER A 186 -7.22 -33.91 -52.01
C SER A 186 -6.46 -33.23 -53.13
N GLY A 187 -5.99 -34.01 -54.10
CA GLY A 187 -5.34 -33.54 -55.32
C GLY A 187 -6.26 -33.45 -56.54
N GLY A 188 -7.45 -34.08 -56.51
CA GLY A 188 -8.31 -34.19 -57.69
C GLY A 188 -9.71 -33.57 -57.56
N ASN A 189 -10.26 -33.55 -56.37
CA ASN A 189 -11.62 -33.15 -56.05
C ASN A 189 -11.68 -32.22 -54.79
N SER A 190 -12.88 -31.94 -54.28
CA SER A 190 -13.08 -31.34 -52.96
C SER A 190 -12.38 -32.20 -51.88
N VAL A 191 -11.94 -31.59 -50.82
CA VAL A 191 -11.27 -32.34 -49.72
C VAL A 191 -12.30 -33.23 -49.03
N VAL A 192 -13.47 -32.69 -48.73
CA VAL A 192 -14.63 -33.43 -48.21
C VAL A 192 -15.86 -33.13 -49.01
N LYS A 193 -16.77 -34.13 -49.18
CA LYS A 193 -17.97 -33.98 -49.99
C LYS A 193 -19.12 -34.81 -49.45
N ARG A 194 -20.35 -34.23 -49.40
CA ARG A 194 -21.64 -34.85 -49.03
C ARG A 194 -21.67 -35.38 -47.59
N LEU A 195 -21.16 -34.67 -46.61
CA LEU A 195 -21.07 -35.11 -45.22
C LEU A 195 -21.83 -34.15 -44.29
N LEU A 196 -22.25 -34.65 -43.12
CA LEU A 196 -22.62 -33.87 -41.95
C LEU A 196 -21.38 -33.76 -41.09
N LEU A 197 -20.75 -32.59 -41.04
CA LEU A 197 -19.50 -32.36 -40.31
C LEU A 197 -19.78 -31.87 -38.91
N ASN A 198 -19.26 -32.57 -37.92
CA ASN A 198 -19.43 -32.30 -36.50
C ASN A 198 -18.06 -32.16 -35.83
N PHE A 199 -17.76 -31.01 -35.33
CA PHE A 199 -16.50 -30.70 -34.62
C PHE A 199 -16.76 -30.64 -33.12
N LYS A 200 -16.09 -31.45 -32.32
CA LYS A 200 -16.20 -31.47 -30.85
C LYS A 200 -14.93 -30.92 -30.23
N ALA A 201 -15.06 -30.44 -28.97
CA ALA A 201 -14.00 -29.78 -28.22
C ALA A 201 -12.68 -30.52 -28.27
N GLY A 202 -11.58 -29.82 -28.44
CA GLY A 202 -10.22 -30.36 -28.62
C GLY A 202 -9.88 -30.73 -30.06
N SER A 203 -10.76 -30.46 -31.03
CA SER A 203 -10.51 -30.84 -32.42
C SER A 203 -9.83 -29.75 -33.22
N SER A 204 -8.80 -30.11 -33.96
CA SER A 204 -8.03 -29.27 -34.87
C SER A 204 -7.99 -29.92 -36.24
N VAL A 205 -8.81 -29.44 -37.17
CA VAL A 205 -9.00 -30.07 -38.49
C VAL A 205 -8.64 -29.07 -39.59
N ARG A 206 -7.65 -29.50 -40.41
CA ARG A 206 -7.21 -28.73 -41.57
C ARG A 206 -7.63 -29.45 -42.86
N PHE A 207 -8.44 -28.82 -43.66
CA PHE A 207 -8.82 -29.20 -45.00
C PHE A 207 -7.85 -28.54 -45.98
N LYS A 208 -6.86 -29.29 -46.44
CA LYS A 208 -5.74 -28.78 -47.23
C LYS A 208 -6.03 -28.82 -48.70
N ALA A 209 -6.11 -27.65 -49.34
CA ALA A 209 -6.24 -27.52 -50.77
C ALA A 209 -4.95 -27.91 -51.50
N THR A 210 -5.06 -28.78 -52.51
CA THR A 210 -3.95 -29.10 -53.38
C THR A 210 -4.29 -28.71 -54.82
N ASN A 211 -3.80 -27.55 -55.25
CA ASN A 211 -3.76 -27.07 -56.67
C ASN A 211 -5.02 -27.25 -57.55
N ASN A 212 -6.21 -27.42 -57.04
CA ASN A 212 -7.40 -27.63 -57.84
C ASN A 212 -8.38 -26.46 -57.73
N SER A 213 -8.38 -25.59 -58.74
CA SER A 213 -9.29 -24.45 -58.82
C SER A 213 -10.73 -24.81 -59.27
N SER A 214 -11.00 -26.06 -59.53
CA SER A 214 -12.28 -26.46 -60.12
C SER A 214 -13.33 -26.89 -59.09
N TYR A 215 -12.93 -27.27 -57.89
CA TYR A 215 -13.80 -27.77 -56.85
C TYR A 215 -13.57 -27.00 -55.52
N PRO A 216 -14.68 -26.63 -54.80
CA PRO A 216 -14.53 -26.04 -53.47
C PRO A 216 -13.84 -27.01 -52.51
N VAL A 217 -13.11 -26.48 -51.53
CA VAL A 217 -12.42 -27.32 -50.53
C VAL A 217 -13.42 -28.20 -49.79
N ILE A 218 -14.58 -27.64 -49.48
CA ILE A 218 -15.70 -28.32 -48.83
C ILE A 218 -16.92 -28.15 -49.76
N ASP A 219 -17.51 -29.28 -50.20
CA ASP A 219 -18.53 -29.29 -51.22
C ASP A 219 -19.77 -30.14 -50.83
N TYR A 220 -20.93 -29.58 -50.96
CA TYR A 220 -22.22 -30.21 -50.64
C TYR A 220 -22.31 -30.83 -49.25
N CYS A 221 -21.58 -30.34 -48.23
CA CYS A 221 -21.73 -30.75 -46.85
C CYS A 221 -22.95 -30.05 -46.22
N GLN A 222 -23.68 -30.73 -45.33
CA GLN A 222 -24.79 -30.14 -44.57
C GLN A 222 -24.44 -30.16 -43.07
N ASN A 223 -25.21 -29.37 -42.28
CA ASN A 223 -25.12 -29.26 -40.82
C ASN A 223 -23.66 -29.25 -40.34
N TRP A 224 -23.04 -28.08 -40.52
CA TRP A 224 -21.77 -27.80 -39.93
C TRP A 224 -21.96 -27.45 -38.46
N ASP A 225 -21.87 -28.43 -37.56
CA ASP A 225 -22.06 -28.24 -36.15
C ASP A 225 -20.71 -28.06 -35.44
N LEU A 226 -20.52 -26.87 -34.88
CA LEU A 226 -19.39 -26.53 -34.01
C LEU A 226 -19.88 -26.71 -32.57
N TYR A 227 -19.40 -27.74 -31.89
CA TYR A 227 -19.77 -28.03 -30.49
C TYR A 227 -18.73 -27.45 -29.57
N GLY A 228 -18.92 -26.26 -29.07
CA GLY A 228 -18.00 -25.60 -28.12
C GLY A 228 -17.48 -24.27 -28.67
N ASN A 229 -16.16 -24.11 -28.64
CA ASN A 229 -15.47 -22.88 -29.07
C ASN A 229 -14.78 -23.01 -30.43
N GLU A 230 -15.08 -24.05 -31.20
CA GLU A 230 -14.47 -24.25 -32.51
C GLU A 230 -14.88 -23.14 -33.49
N ALA A 231 -13.95 -22.68 -34.29
CA ALA A 231 -14.18 -21.64 -35.30
C ALA A 231 -13.42 -21.98 -36.62
N ILE A 232 -13.87 -21.42 -37.70
CA ILE A 232 -13.10 -21.38 -38.95
C ILE A 232 -12.03 -20.31 -38.77
N LEU A 233 -10.78 -20.72 -38.61
CA LEU A 233 -9.66 -19.82 -38.38
C LEU A 233 -9.01 -19.36 -39.69
N GLU A 234 -9.04 -20.20 -40.72
CA GLU A 234 -8.49 -19.91 -42.07
C GLU A 234 -9.49 -20.32 -43.16
N PRO A 235 -9.74 -19.51 -44.20
CA PRO A 235 -9.32 -18.11 -44.35
C PRO A 235 -10.02 -17.16 -43.35
N TYR A 236 -9.37 -16.10 -43.01
CA TYR A 236 -9.94 -15.11 -42.08
C TYR A 236 -11.28 -14.54 -42.53
N GLY A 237 -12.26 -14.57 -41.64
CA GLY A 237 -13.62 -14.11 -41.93
C GLY A 237 -14.43 -15.09 -42.81
N ALA A 238 -13.94 -16.30 -43.05
CA ALA A 238 -14.68 -17.33 -43.72
C ALA A 238 -15.90 -17.77 -42.92
N TYR A 239 -16.96 -18.15 -43.66
CA TYR A 239 -18.18 -18.62 -43.02
C TYR A 239 -18.76 -19.79 -43.85
N TYR A 240 -19.48 -20.65 -43.17
CA TYR A 240 -20.16 -21.77 -43.79
C TYR A 240 -21.57 -21.36 -44.22
N SER A 241 -21.94 -21.67 -45.45
CA SER A 241 -23.29 -21.48 -45.96
C SER A 241 -23.58 -22.41 -47.13
N ASN A 242 -24.83 -22.86 -47.25
CA ASN A 242 -25.31 -23.66 -48.41
C ASN A 242 -24.37 -24.82 -48.81
N GLY A 243 -23.85 -25.56 -47.81
CA GLY A 243 -23.06 -26.74 -48.08
C GLY A 243 -21.59 -26.49 -48.39
N THR A 244 -21.08 -25.27 -48.29
CA THR A 244 -19.67 -24.98 -48.56
C THR A 244 -19.16 -23.82 -47.74
N VAL A 245 -17.84 -23.61 -47.72
CA VAL A 245 -17.20 -22.46 -47.05
C VAL A 245 -16.99 -21.32 -48.04
N TYR A 246 -17.32 -20.11 -47.60
CA TYR A 246 -17.13 -18.86 -48.32
C TYR A 246 -16.08 -18.02 -47.61
N ASP A 247 -15.28 -17.26 -48.39
CA ASP A 247 -14.37 -16.26 -47.85
C ASP A 247 -15.11 -15.02 -47.36
N SER A 248 -14.40 -14.06 -46.76
CA SER A 248 -14.95 -12.80 -46.26
C SER A 248 -15.60 -11.92 -47.36
N SER A 249 -15.29 -12.17 -48.64
CA SER A 249 -15.83 -11.47 -49.80
C SER A 249 -17.06 -12.18 -50.39
N GLY A 250 -17.45 -13.34 -49.85
CA GLY A 250 -18.59 -14.11 -50.31
C GLY A 250 -18.28 -15.06 -51.50
N ASN A 251 -17.02 -15.34 -51.79
CA ASN A 251 -16.61 -16.32 -52.79
C ASN A 251 -16.42 -17.67 -52.14
N LYS A 252 -16.77 -18.78 -52.89
CA LYS A 252 -16.45 -20.12 -52.42
C LYS A 252 -14.94 -20.29 -52.29
N VAL A 253 -14.51 -20.96 -51.22
CA VAL A 253 -13.08 -21.19 -50.93
C VAL A 253 -12.52 -22.29 -51.83
N TYR A 254 -11.68 -21.87 -52.75
CA TYR A 254 -10.86 -22.75 -53.61
C TYR A 254 -9.38 -22.49 -53.33
N ASN A 255 -8.50 -23.41 -53.50
CA ASN A 255 -7.04 -23.24 -53.41
C ASN A 255 -6.54 -22.54 -52.10
N GLN A 256 -7.31 -22.55 -51.06
CA GLN A 256 -6.90 -22.09 -49.74
C GLN A 256 -7.28 -23.15 -48.72
N ASP A 257 -6.43 -23.36 -47.75
CA ASP A 257 -6.74 -24.26 -46.65
C ASP A 257 -7.93 -23.72 -45.85
N VAL A 258 -8.81 -24.61 -45.40
CA VAL A 258 -9.84 -24.32 -44.40
C VAL A 258 -9.41 -24.98 -43.09
N TYR A 259 -9.26 -24.21 -42.05
CA TYR A 259 -8.83 -24.67 -40.75
C TYR A 259 -9.88 -24.41 -39.68
N VAL A 260 -10.32 -25.46 -39.04
CA VAL A 260 -11.31 -25.42 -37.94
C VAL A 260 -10.63 -25.94 -36.69
N SER A 261 -10.68 -25.13 -35.62
CA SER A 261 -10.08 -25.52 -34.33
C SER A 261 -10.68 -24.67 -33.20
N ASP A 262 -10.59 -25.19 -32.00
CA ASP A 262 -10.73 -24.46 -30.73
C ASP A 262 -9.36 -24.12 -30.10
N ASP A 263 -8.24 -24.47 -30.74
CA ASP A 263 -6.89 -24.11 -30.26
C ASP A 263 -6.58 -22.64 -30.55
N TYR A 264 -7.46 -21.77 -30.06
CA TYR A 264 -7.24 -20.32 -30.06
C TYR A 264 -7.80 -19.70 -28.77
N VAL A 265 -7.15 -18.63 -28.35
CA VAL A 265 -7.60 -17.81 -27.21
C VAL A 265 -8.56 -16.73 -27.68
N ALA A 266 -8.26 -16.12 -28.83
CA ALA A 266 -9.10 -15.08 -29.42
C ALA A 266 -8.88 -14.98 -30.93
N ILE A 267 -9.97 -14.69 -31.68
CA ILE A 267 -9.89 -14.27 -33.07
C ILE A 267 -9.70 -12.76 -33.12
N ILE A 268 -8.79 -12.28 -33.97
CA ILE A 268 -8.51 -10.84 -34.14
C ILE A 268 -9.58 -10.21 -35.04
N ASN A 269 -10.72 -9.86 -34.45
CA ASN A 269 -11.87 -9.27 -35.13
C ASN A 269 -12.39 -8.01 -34.36
N ALA A 270 -13.41 -7.36 -34.90
CA ALA A 270 -13.97 -6.14 -34.30
C ALA A 270 -14.72 -6.40 -32.97
N THR A 271 -15.16 -7.63 -32.72
CA THR A 271 -15.82 -8.02 -31.47
C THR A 271 -14.83 -8.13 -30.32
N ASN A 272 -13.72 -8.84 -30.53
CA ASN A 272 -12.71 -9.07 -29.51
C ASN A 272 -11.76 -7.88 -29.35
N PHE A 273 -11.46 -7.19 -30.45
CA PHE A 273 -10.56 -6.04 -30.53
C PHE A 273 -11.24 -4.90 -31.32
N PRO A 274 -12.11 -4.10 -30.71
CA PRO A 274 -12.93 -3.11 -31.42
C PRO A 274 -12.13 -1.97 -32.07
N ASP A 275 -10.93 -1.64 -31.53
CA ASP A 275 -10.10 -0.59 -32.12
C ASP A 275 -9.37 -1.09 -33.38
N ALA A 276 -9.54 -0.37 -34.50
CA ALA A 276 -8.96 -0.76 -35.79
C ALA A 276 -7.43 -0.71 -35.81
N ASN A 277 -6.84 0.26 -35.13
CA ASN A 277 -5.39 0.42 -35.08
C ASN A 277 -4.77 -0.69 -34.24
N PHE A 278 -5.43 -1.06 -33.12
CA PHE A 278 -4.99 -2.19 -32.30
C PHE A 278 -5.11 -3.51 -33.07
N ARG A 279 -6.22 -3.75 -33.77
CA ARG A 279 -6.34 -4.93 -34.65
C ARG A 279 -5.26 -4.97 -35.72
N ASN A 280 -5.03 -3.87 -36.43
CA ASN A 280 -4.00 -3.81 -37.48
C ASN A 280 -2.60 -4.09 -36.92
N TYR A 281 -2.32 -3.58 -35.71
CA TYR A 281 -1.08 -3.88 -35.00
C TYR A 281 -0.95 -5.38 -34.70
N LEU A 282 -2.01 -6.00 -34.15
CA LEU A 282 -2.02 -7.43 -33.82
C LEU A 282 -1.94 -8.31 -35.09
N LEU A 283 -2.61 -7.94 -36.18
CA LEU A 283 -2.52 -8.62 -37.46
C LEU A 283 -1.10 -8.60 -38.05
N GLY A 284 -0.33 -7.54 -37.76
CA GLY A 284 1.08 -7.49 -38.11
C GLY A 284 1.95 -8.48 -37.32
N LEU A 285 1.57 -8.76 -36.07
CA LEU A 285 2.27 -9.75 -35.23
C LEU A 285 1.78 -11.17 -35.44
N TYR A 286 0.47 -11.34 -35.65
CA TYR A 286 -0.23 -12.64 -35.80
C TYR A 286 -0.92 -12.71 -37.15
N PRO A 287 -0.17 -13.02 -38.23
CA PRO A 287 -0.72 -13.06 -39.60
C PRO A 287 -1.86 -14.09 -39.79
N LYS A 288 -1.94 -15.08 -38.89
CA LYS A 288 -3.01 -16.08 -38.85
C LYS A 288 -4.39 -15.54 -38.50
N CYS A 289 -4.48 -14.25 -38.05
CA CYS A 289 -5.73 -13.58 -37.62
C CYS A 289 -6.37 -14.17 -36.36
N TYR A 290 -5.68 -15.02 -35.62
CA TYR A 290 -6.07 -15.52 -34.32
C TYR A 290 -4.85 -15.67 -33.41
N ILE A 291 -5.11 -15.73 -32.11
CA ILE A 291 -4.11 -15.84 -31.05
C ILE A 291 -4.27 -17.21 -30.39
N THR A 292 -3.20 -17.98 -30.35
CA THR A 292 -3.16 -19.29 -29.68
C THR A 292 -2.67 -19.16 -28.23
N GLN A 293 -2.85 -20.22 -27.45
CA GLN A 293 -2.28 -20.28 -26.10
C GLN A 293 -0.75 -20.14 -26.10
N THR A 294 -0.09 -20.67 -27.14
CA THR A 294 1.36 -20.50 -27.31
C THR A 294 1.74 -19.04 -27.53
N ASP A 295 0.98 -18.33 -28.37
CA ASP A 295 1.21 -16.88 -28.59
C ASP A 295 1.02 -16.09 -27.30
N VAL A 296 -0.02 -16.40 -26.51
CA VAL A 296 -0.25 -15.80 -25.19
C VAL A 296 0.92 -16.06 -24.23
N ASN A 297 1.37 -17.32 -24.15
CA ASN A 297 2.47 -17.70 -23.25
C ASN A 297 3.80 -17.02 -23.61
N ASN A 298 4.03 -16.77 -24.90
CA ASN A 298 5.21 -16.08 -25.41
C ASN A 298 5.12 -14.57 -25.33
N CYS A 299 3.91 -13.98 -25.26
CA CYS A 299 3.69 -12.56 -25.20
C CYS A 299 3.84 -12.06 -23.74
N THR A 300 5.05 -11.82 -23.30
CA THR A 300 5.34 -11.31 -21.96
C THR A 300 5.54 -9.79 -21.92
N THR A 301 5.74 -9.16 -23.05
CA THR A 301 5.92 -7.69 -23.19
C THR A 301 5.18 -7.20 -24.42
N GLU A 302 4.38 -6.16 -24.25
CA GLU A 302 3.67 -5.54 -25.35
C GLU A 302 3.90 -4.03 -25.35
N ASN A 303 4.32 -3.49 -26.50
CA ASN A 303 4.55 -2.07 -26.68
C ASN A 303 3.69 -1.53 -27.84
N VAL A 304 2.59 -0.93 -27.47
CA VAL A 304 1.65 -0.29 -28.39
C VAL A 304 1.68 1.26 -28.32
N SER A 305 2.76 1.82 -27.76
CA SER A 305 2.87 3.28 -27.60
C SER A 305 2.84 4.01 -28.95
N GLY A 306 2.14 5.15 -28.98
CA GLY A 306 2.06 6.02 -30.17
C GLY A 306 1.41 5.39 -31.42
N LYS A 307 0.60 4.35 -31.26
CA LYS A 307 -0.06 3.63 -32.36
C LYS A 307 -1.44 4.20 -32.74
N SER A 308 -1.84 5.34 -32.17
CA SER A 308 -3.15 5.96 -32.38
C SER A 308 -4.33 5.06 -31.97
N ILE A 309 -4.11 4.20 -30.97
CA ILE A 309 -5.09 3.28 -30.43
C ILE A 309 -5.99 4.04 -29.47
N SER A 310 -7.29 4.01 -29.68
CA SER A 310 -8.30 4.65 -28.81
C SER A 310 -8.90 3.70 -27.77
N ASN A 311 -8.75 2.39 -27.97
CA ASN A 311 -9.31 1.36 -27.08
C ASN A 311 -8.44 0.09 -27.13
N LEU A 312 -7.99 -0.35 -25.97
CA LEU A 312 -7.20 -1.61 -25.79
C LEU A 312 -8.09 -2.78 -25.34
N GLN A 313 -9.40 -2.74 -25.54
CA GLN A 313 -10.23 -3.93 -25.30
C GLN A 313 -9.67 -5.12 -26.05
N GLY A 314 -9.59 -6.28 -25.38
CA GLY A 314 -8.94 -7.48 -25.87
C GLY A 314 -7.51 -7.70 -25.35
N ILE A 315 -6.86 -6.68 -24.77
CA ILE A 315 -5.52 -6.86 -24.16
C ILE A 315 -5.53 -7.95 -23.08
N LYS A 316 -6.66 -8.16 -22.41
CA LYS A 316 -6.82 -9.17 -21.36
C LYS A 316 -6.72 -10.63 -21.83
N TYR A 317 -6.80 -10.89 -23.15
CA TYR A 317 -6.51 -12.21 -23.69
C TYR A 317 -5.04 -12.62 -23.48
N PHE A 318 -4.14 -11.67 -23.37
CA PHE A 318 -2.71 -11.89 -23.13
C PHE A 318 -2.41 -12.10 -21.63
N THR A 319 -2.90 -13.20 -21.09
CA THR A 319 -2.83 -13.49 -19.63
C THR A 319 -1.41 -13.69 -19.10
N ALA A 320 -0.41 -13.97 -19.95
CA ALA A 320 1.00 -14.07 -19.58
C ALA A 320 1.75 -12.74 -19.62
N LEU A 321 1.06 -11.64 -20.02
CA LEU A 321 1.67 -10.33 -20.21
C LEU A 321 2.18 -9.78 -18.87
N LYS A 322 3.48 -9.49 -18.82
CA LYS A 322 4.17 -8.91 -17.65
C LYS A 322 4.38 -7.41 -17.79
N GLN A 323 4.60 -6.92 -19.02
CA GLN A 323 4.86 -5.52 -19.28
C GLN A 323 3.94 -4.99 -20.38
N LEU A 324 3.19 -3.94 -20.07
CA LEU A 324 2.36 -3.23 -21.04
C LEU A 324 2.82 -1.77 -21.12
N ILE A 325 3.21 -1.34 -22.32
CA ILE A 325 3.62 0.02 -22.64
C ILE A 325 2.65 0.57 -23.67
N CYS A 326 1.80 1.51 -23.28
CA CYS A 326 0.70 2.01 -24.12
C CYS A 326 0.55 3.54 -24.10
N TYR A 327 1.59 4.27 -23.75
CA TYR A 327 1.56 5.74 -23.69
C TYR A 327 1.37 6.39 -25.07
N ASN A 328 1.04 7.67 -25.10
CA ASN A 328 0.83 8.49 -26.32
C ASN A 328 -0.22 7.90 -27.28
N ASN A 329 -1.30 7.33 -26.74
CA ASN A 329 -2.45 6.87 -27.47
C ASN A 329 -3.69 7.70 -27.08
N PRO A 330 -4.66 7.94 -27.99
CA PRO A 330 -5.83 8.77 -27.72
C PRO A 330 -6.91 8.04 -26.90
N MET A 331 -6.49 7.25 -25.91
CA MET A 331 -7.39 6.52 -25.03
C MET A 331 -7.99 7.43 -23.96
N THR A 332 -9.30 7.28 -23.70
CA THR A 332 -9.98 7.91 -22.56
C THR A 332 -10.10 6.99 -21.38
N SER A 333 -10.08 5.69 -21.60
CA SER A 333 -10.11 4.67 -20.54
C SER A 333 -9.14 3.53 -20.85
N LEU A 334 -8.62 2.93 -19.80
CA LEU A 334 -7.81 1.71 -19.87
C LEU A 334 -8.27 0.76 -18.76
N ASP A 335 -8.66 -0.45 -19.14
CA ASP A 335 -9.03 -1.53 -18.24
C ASP A 335 -8.07 -2.71 -18.43
N VAL A 336 -7.21 -2.92 -17.44
CA VAL A 336 -6.30 -4.06 -17.32
C VAL A 336 -6.64 -4.92 -16.10
N SER A 337 -7.86 -4.77 -15.56
CA SER A 337 -8.28 -5.49 -14.36
C SER A 337 -8.17 -7.02 -14.54
N GLY A 338 -7.72 -7.70 -13.49
CA GLY A 338 -7.53 -9.15 -13.49
C GLY A 338 -6.29 -9.66 -14.23
N MET A 339 -5.45 -8.78 -14.80
CA MET A 339 -4.19 -9.20 -15.43
C MET A 339 -3.13 -9.51 -14.35
N THR A 340 -3.28 -10.68 -13.74
CA THR A 340 -2.47 -11.09 -12.57
C THR A 340 -0.98 -11.26 -12.88
N SER A 341 -0.59 -11.48 -14.14
CA SER A 341 0.82 -11.59 -14.54
C SER A 341 1.50 -10.23 -14.71
N LEU A 342 0.72 -9.14 -14.81
CA LEU A 342 1.24 -7.81 -15.12
C LEU A 342 2.09 -7.27 -13.94
N THR A 343 3.35 -6.95 -14.24
CA THR A 343 4.30 -6.37 -13.26
C THR A 343 4.63 -4.91 -13.56
N TYR A 344 4.49 -4.48 -14.82
CA TYR A 344 4.82 -3.13 -15.28
C TYR A 344 3.73 -2.60 -16.21
N LEU A 345 3.19 -1.44 -15.89
CA LEU A 345 2.25 -0.71 -16.74
C LEU A 345 2.74 0.73 -16.94
N ASP A 346 2.92 1.12 -18.21
CA ASP A 346 3.19 2.51 -18.61
C ASP A 346 2.10 3.00 -19.57
N CYS A 347 1.20 3.82 -19.05
CA CYS A 347 0.15 4.49 -19.82
C CYS A 347 0.28 6.03 -19.78
N ALA A 348 1.44 6.53 -19.34
CA ALA A 348 1.69 7.93 -19.08
C ALA A 348 2.13 8.65 -20.35
N PRO A 349 1.36 9.60 -20.90
CA PRO A 349 1.76 10.34 -22.10
C PRO A 349 2.98 11.22 -21.82
N THR A 350 3.85 11.36 -22.84
CA THR A 350 4.98 12.26 -22.77
C THR A 350 4.54 13.73 -22.67
N ASP A 351 5.41 14.61 -22.18
CA ASP A 351 5.08 16.04 -22.03
C ASP A 351 4.70 16.71 -23.36
N SER A 352 5.24 16.23 -24.48
CA SER A 352 4.94 16.73 -25.84
C SER A 352 3.63 16.20 -26.41
N TYR A 353 2.97 15.24 -25.76
CA TYR A 353 1.72 14.65 -26.25
C TYR A 353 0.53 15.59 -26.03
N THR A 354 -0.09 16.02 -27.13
CA THR A 354 -1.24 16.95 -27.13
C THR A 354 -2.59 16.27 -27.39
N GLY A 355 -2.59 14.95 -27.59
CA GLY A 355 -3.81 14.16 -27.84
C GLY A 355 -4.68 13.94 -26.61
N THR A 356 -5.76 13.19 -26.80
CA THR A 356 -6.68 12.80 -25.70
C THR A 356 -5.93 12.00 -24.64
N LYS A 357 -6.18 12.32 -23.37
CA LYS A 357 -5.53 11.70 -22.21
C LYS A 357 -6.52 10.86 -21.43
N LEU A 358 -6.03 9.80 -20.79
CA LEU A 358 -6.83 8.93 -19.93
C LEU A 358 -7.54 9.71 -18.83
N THR A 359 -8.84 9.43 -18.68
CA THR A 359 -9.70 9.93 -17.59
C THR A 359 -10.08 8.82 -16.60
N SER A 360 -9.93 7.55 -17.01
CA SER A 360 -10.21 6.36 -16.19
C SER A 360 -9.14 5.30 -16.41
N LEU A 361 -8.68 4.70 -15.32
CA LEU A 361 -7.73 3.60 -15.30
C LEU A 361 -8.18 2.56 -14.27
N ASP A 362 -8.35 1.31 -14.70
CA ASP A 362 -8.68 0.18 -13.83
C ASP A 362 -7.53 -0.84 -13.82
N VAL A 363 -6.90 -0.98 -12.67
CA VAL A 363 -5.83 -1.94 -12.38
C VAL A 363 -6.25 -2.94 -11.28
N SER A 364 -7.55 -3.04 -10.99
CA SER A 364 -8.07 -3.97 -9.98
C SER A 364 -7.67 -5.42 -10.31
N GLY A 365 -7.30 -6.19 -9.30
CA GLY A 365 -6.85 -7.57 -9.48
C GLY A 365 -5.48 -7.74 -10.17
N CYS A 366 -4.72 -6.68 -10.45
CA CYS A 366 -3.33 -6.75 -10.93
C CYS A 366 -2.38 -7.07 -9.76
N THR A 367 -2.50 -8.26 -9.20
CA THR A 367 -1.86 -8.65 -7.92
C THR A 367 -0.34 -8.63 -7.94
N ASN A 368 0.30 -8.78 -9.10
CA ASN A 368 1.74 -8.75 -9.25
C ASN A 368 2.29 -7.41 -9.77
N LEU A 369 1.45 -6.38 -9.89
CA LEU A 369 1.89 -5.09 -10.41
C LEU A 369 2.91 -4.44 -9.45
N GLU A 370 4.12 -4.19 -9.96
CA GLU A 370 5.24 -3.59 -9.25
C GLU A 370 5.44 -2.11 -9.60
N THR A 371 5.21 -1.76 -10.87
CA THR A 371 5.41 -0.39 -11.38
C THR A 371 4.20 0.06 -12.17
N LEU A 372 3.64 1.19 -11.77
CA LEU A 372 2.56 1.88 -12.46
C LEU A 372 2.98 3.32 -12.79
N LEU A 373 3.05 3.62 -14.09
CA LEU A 373 3.29 4.95 -14.63
C LEU A 373 2.02 5.44 -15.32
N CYS A 374 1.35 6.43 -14.72
CA CYS A 374 0.11 7.04 -15.23
C CYS A 374 0.15 8.57 -15.13
N TYR A 375 1.35 9.16 -15.13
CA TYR A 375 1.55 10.60 -15.05
C TYR A 375 1.05 11.34 -16.31
N ASN A 376 0.90 12.65 -16.24
CA ASN A 376 0.37 13.50 -17.31
C ASN A 376 -1.02 13.10 -17.83
N THR A 377 -1.78 12.30 -17.06
CA THR A 377 -3.14 11.87 -17.41
C THR A 377 -4.21 12.78 -16.78
N ASN A 378 -5.46 12.62 -17.22
CA ASN A 378 -6.60 13.34 -16.68
C ASN A 378 -7.50 12.48 -15.77
N ILE A 379 -6.96 11.44 -15.16
CA ILE A 379 -7.70 10.55 -14.26
C ILE A 379 -8.26 11.31 -13.05
N TYR A 380 -9.49 10.96 -12.67
CA TYR A 380 -10.20 11.56 -11.54
C TYR A 380 -9.98 10.80 -10.23
N SER A 381 -9.79 9.49 -10.34
CA SER A 381 -9.53 8.58 -9.23
C SER A 381 -8.61 7.45 -9.68
N LEU A 382 -7.85 6.92 -8.74
CA LEU A 382 -7.00 5.75 -8.93
C LEU A 382 -7.09 4.88 -7.69
N SER A 383 -7.56 3.63 -7.85
CA SER A 383 -7.43 2.59 -6.82
C SER A 383 -6.33 1.62 -7.22
N VAL A 384 -5.46 1.34 -6.25
CA VAL A 384 -4.41 0.32 -6.34
C VAL A 384 -4.54 -0.68 -5.19
N ASP A 385 -5.72 -0.81 -4.61
CA ASP A 385 -5.94 -1.63 -3.41
C ASP A 385 -5.55 -3.09 -3.66
N ASP A 386 -5.86 -3.62 -4.84
CA ASP A 386 -5.55 -4.99 -5.25
C ASP A 386 -4.12 -5.19 -5.79
N CYS A 387 -3.24 -4.18 -5.65
CA CYS A 387 -1.84 -4.26 -6.10
C CYS A 387 -0.88 -4.33 -4.89
N PRO A 388 -0.81 -5.43 -4.13
CA PRO A 388 -0.02 -5.52 -2.90
C PRO A 388 1.50 -5.42 -3.15
N ASN A 389 1.96 -5.80 -4.33
CA ASN A 389 3.37 -5.84 -4.69
C ASN A 389 3.90 -4.52 -5.29
N LEU A 390 3.07 -3.47 -5.30
CA LEU A 390 3.43 -2.18 -5.90
C LEU A 390 4.65 -1.56 -5.18
N LYS A 391 5.69 -1.27 -5.97
CA LYS A 391 6.97 -0.65 -5.53
C LYS A 391 7.06 0.81 -5.95
N THR A 392 6.57 1.10 -7.16
CA THR A 392 6.63 2.43 -7.76
C THR A 392 5.27 2.84 -8.30
N LEU A 393 4.77 3.96 -7.82
CA LEU A 393 3.63 4.66 -8.40
C LEU A 393 4.04 6.06 -8.83
N ASN A 394 3.88 6.34 -10.12
CA ASN A 394 4.11 7.68 -10.65
C ASN A 394 2.83 8.19 -11.31
N CYS A 395 2.20 9.16 -10.67
CA CYS A 395 0.99 9.83 -11.13
C CYS A 395 1.14 11.37 -11.12
N HIS A 396 2.37 11.90 -11.31
CA HIS A 396 2.58 13.35 -11.34
C HIS A 396 1.83 14.02 -12.49
N ASN A 397 1.58 15.32 -12.37
CA ASN A 397 0.85 16.09 -13.36
C ASN A 397 -0.53 15.50 -13.73
N CYS A 398 -1.26 14.95 -12.75
CA CYS A 398 -2.65 14.51 -12.93
C CYS A 398 -3.60 15.59 -12.34
N PRO A 399 -3.99 16.61 -13.11
CA PRO A 399 -4.65 17.80 -12.58
C PRO A 399 -6.10 17.55 -12.12
N ASN A 400 -6.72 16.44 -12.50
CA ASN A 400 -8.08 16.08 -12.13
C ASN A 400 -8.16 15.06 -10.97
N LEU A 401 -7.01 14.50 -10.54
CA LEU A 401 -6.97 13.50 -9.47
C LEU A 401 -7.31 14.17 -8.13
N THR A 402 -8.44 13.81 -7.54
CA THR A 402 -8.95 14.43 -6.31
C THR A 402 -8.65 13.64 -5.03
N LEU A 403 -8.53 12.34 -5.15
CA LEU A 403 -8.21 11.40 -4.07
C LEU A 403 -7.18 10.39 -4.57
N LEU A 404 -6.12 10.21 -3.80
CA LEU A 404 -5.17 9.12 -4.00
C LEU A 404 -5.04 8.33 -2.68
N SER A 405 -5.38 7.06 -2.73
CA SER A 405 -5.23 6.12 -1.61
C SER A 405 -4.29 4.99 -2.01
N VAL A 406 -3.13 4.95 -1.35
CA VAL A 406 -2.05 3.97 -1.60
C VAL A 406 -1.55 3.49 -0.25
N ILE A 407 -2.36 2.69 0.41
CA ILE A 407 -2.14 2.31 1.81
C ILE A 407 -1.72 0.85 1.93
N ASN A 408 -0.96 0.55 2.98
CA ASN A 408 -0.60 -0.83 3.35
C ASN A 408 0.11 -1.61 2.23
N LYS A 409 1.06 -0.94 1.54
CA LYS A 409 1.92 -1.53 0.51
C LYS A 409 3.35 -1.64 1.05
N SER A 410 3.69 -2.76 1.65
CA SER A 410 5.00 -2.94 2.31
C SER A 410 6.21 -2.79 1.36
N SER A 411 5.99 -2.91 0.06
CA SER A 411 7.01 -2.75 -0.98
C SER A 411 7.06 -1.36 -1.61
N LEU A 412 6.05 -0.50 -1.39
CA LEU A 412 5.98 0.82 -2.03
C LEU A 412 7.01 1.77 -1.42
N ASN A 413 8.07 2.03 -2.16
CA ASN A 413 9.15 2.93 -1.76
C ASN A 413 9.18 4.24 -2.55
N THR A 414 8.51 4.29 -3.71
CA THR A 414 8.49 5.45 -4.60
C THR A 414 7.05 5.84 -4.93
N LEU A 415 6.65 7.02 -4.51
CA LEU A 415 5.38 7.65 -4.84
C LEU A 415 5.65 9.05 -5.37
N ASN A 416 5.28 9.30 -6.63
CA ASN A 416 5.38 10.62 -7.24
C ASN A 416 3.98 11.14 -7.60
N CYS A 417 3.54 12.16 -6.89
CA CYS A 417 2.26 12.86 -7.14
C CYS A 417 2.45 14.37 -7.34
N LEU A 418 3.63 14.80 -7.77
CA LEU A 418 3.97 16.19 -8.06
C LEU A 418 2.93 16.84 -8.97
N ASN A 419 2.54 18.09 -8.71
CA ASN A 419 1.62 18.88 -9.52
C ASN A 419 0.21 18.26 -9.71
N CYS A 420 -0.25 17.41 -8.80
CA CYS A 420 -1.64 16.98 -8.76
C CYS A 420 -2.51 18.09 -8.13
N THR A 421 -2.80 19.14 -8.91
CA THR A 421 -3.35 20.42 -8.41
C THR A 421 -4.75 20.32 -7.81
N ALA A 422 -5.55 19.32 -8.21
CA ALA A 422 -6.89 19.05 -7.65
C ALA A 422 -6.88 18.07 -6.48
N LEU A 423 -5.71 17.53 -6.11
CA LEU A 423 -5.62 16.50 -5.08
C LEU A 423 -5.99 17.08 -3.72
N THR A 424 -7.12 16.63 -3.17
CA THR A 424 -7.61 17.08 -1.86
C THR A 424 -7.23 16.14 -0.72
N ARG A 425 -7.03 14.86 -1.02
CA ARG A 425 -6.70 13.81 -0.04
C ARG A 425 -5.62 12.89 -0.59
N LEU A 426 -4.55 12.77 0.17
CA LEU A 426 -3.46 11.82 -0.09
C LEU A 426 -3.31 10.91 1.12
N TYR A 427 -3.59 9.63 0.95
CA TYR A 427 -3.42 8.58 1.96
C TYR A 427 -2.36 7.60 1.46
N CYS A 428 -1.17 7.69 2.03
CA CYS A 428 -0.02 6.87 1.66
C CYS A 428 0.69 6.29 2.90
N HIS A 429 -0.08 6.02 3.94
CA HIS A 429 0.43 5.46 5.20
C HIS A 429 0.68 3.95 5.10
N GLN A 430 1.49 3.42 6.03
CA GLN A 430 1.82 1.99 6.10
C GLN A 430 2.49 1.47 4.82
N ASN A 431 3.48 2.21 4.35
CA ASN A 431 4.29 1.87 3.18
C ASN A 431 5.79 1.88 3.53
N ALA A 432 6.65 1.74 2.52
CA ALA A 432 8.10 1.78 2.66
C ALA A 432 8.72 3.07 2.06
N LEU A 433 7.96 4.17 2.01
CA LEU A 433 8.41 5.42 1.41
C LEU A 433 9.66 5.96 2.11
N ILE A 434 10.63 6.42 1.31
CA ILE A 434 11.87 7.05 1.78
C ILE A 434 11.73 8.57 1.75
N SER A 435 11.05 9.09 0.75
CA SER A 435 10.71 10.50 0.57
C SER A 435 9.31 10.64 0.00
N LEU A 436 8.70 11.80 0.20
CA LEU A 436 7.40 12.15 -0.39
C LEU A 436 7.49 13.57 -0.92
N ASP A 437 7.14 13.77 -2.19
CA ASP A 437 7.04 15.09 -2.79
C ASP A 437 5.59 15.44 -3.13
N VAL A 438 5.09 16.49 -2.48
CA VAL A 438 3.73 17.05 -2.68
C VAL A 438 3.77 18.44 -3.30
N THR A 439 4.90 18.82 -3.92
CA THR A 439 5.04 20.12 -4.60
C THR A 439 3.93 20.28 -5.64
N GLY A 440 3.30 21.44 -5.66
CA GLY A 440 2.20 21.77 -6.57
C GLY A 440 0.84 21.12 -6.22
N CYS A 441 0.72 20.34 -5.14
CA CYS A 441 -0.56 19.80 -4.66
C CYS A 441 -1.35 20.86 -3.87
N THR A 442 -1.69 21.97 -4.52
CA THR A 442 -2.20 23.20 -3.87
C THR A 442 -3.58 23.05 -3.23
N ALA A 443 -4.39 22.10 -3.70
CA ALA A 443 -5.72 21.82 -3.14
C ALA A 443 -5.70 20.84 -1.95
N LEU A 444 -4.51 20.32 -1.55
CA LEU A 444 -4.41 19.25 -0.58
C LEU A 444 -4.89 19.70 0.81
N LYS A 445 -5.94 19.02 1.31
CA LYS A 445 -6.57 19.29 2.62
C LYS A 445 -6.19 18.27 3.67
N SER A 446 -5.97 17.02 3.27
CA SER A 446 -5.61 15.94 4.19
C SER A 446 -4.45 15.12 3.63
N LEU A 447 -3.36 15.06 4.39
CA LEU A 447 -2.20 14.21 4.11
C LEU A 447 -2.02 13.21 5.27
N LYS A 448 -2.09 11.92 4.95
CA LYS A 448 -1.78 10.83 5.88
C LYS A 448 -0.65 9.98 5.31
N CYS A 449 0.54 10.13 5.88
CA CYS A 449 1.74 9.40 5.46
C CYS A 449 2.43 8.66 6.64
N TYR A 450 1.69 8.41 7.72
CA TYR A 450 2.20 7.77 8.92
C TYR A 450 2.66 6.32 8.69
N GLU A 451 3.48 5.80 9.60
CA GLU A 451 4.00 4.43 9.53
C GLU A 451 4.73 4.13 8.20
N ASN A 452 5.50 5.11 7.72
CA ASN A 452 6.55 4.95 6.72
C ASN A 452 7.90 5.09 7.43
N ALA A 453 8.40 4.01 7.99
CA ALA A 453 9.54 4.03 8.93
C ALA A 453 10.81 4.72 8.38
N ASN A 454 11.00 4.68 7.06
CA ASN A 454 12.15 5.28 6.39
C ASN A 454 11.88 6.68 5.79
N LEU A 455 10.65 7.20 5.90
CA LEU A 455 10.29 8.51 5.35
C LEU A 455 11.02 9.61 6.14
N ALA A 456 12.04 10.18 5.53
CA ALA A 456 12.90 11.18 6.14
C ALA A 456 12.51 12.61 5.77
N THR A 457 11.87 12.81 4.62
CA THR A 457 11.55 14.14 4.09
C THR A 457 10.18 14.18 3.41
N ILE A 458 9.45 15.28 3.61
CA ILE A 458 8.27 15.64 2.84
C ILE A 458 8.56 16.98 2.20
N THR A 459 8.73 17.01 0.88
CA THR A 459 8.97 18.25 0.12
C THR A 459 7.65 18.83 -0.41
N GLY A 460 7.64 20.13 -0.74
CA GLY A 460 6.47 20.79 -1.29
C GLY A 460 5.36 21.15 -0.31
N LEU A 461 5.52 20.92 1.00
CA LEU A 461 4.51 21.30 2.01
C LEU A 461 4.20 22.81 2.00
N ALA A 462 5.14 23.65 1.57
CA ALA A 462 4.95 25.10 1.46
C ALA A 462 3.84 25.49 0.46
N ASP A 463 3.59 24.65 -0.55
CA ASP A 463 2.55 24.86 -1.57
C ASP A 463 1.17 24.40 -1.06
N CYS A 464 1.16 23.46 -0.11
CA CYS A 464 -0.05 22.82 0.41
C CYS A 464 -0.75 23.65 1.50
N ARG A 465 -1.04 24.92 1.22
CA ARG A 465 -1.63 25.87 2.20
C ARG A 465 -3.04 25.52 2.66
N ALA A 466 -3.75 24.69 1.89
CA ALA A 466 -5.10 24.24 2.19
C ALA A 466 -5.16 23.10 3.24
N ILE A 467 -4.01 22.55 3.66
CA ILE A 467 -3.98 21.44 4.62
C ILE A 467 -4.64 21.84 5.93
N THR A 468 -5.63 21.03 6.32
CA THR A 468 -6.28 21.07 7.62
C THR A 468 -5.82 19.93 8.52
N HIS A 469 -5.41 18.82 7.95
CA HIS A 469 -5.01 17.60 8.66
C HIS A 469 -3.72 17.01 8.08
N LEU A 470 -2.66 17.00 8.89
CA LEU A 470 -1.37 16.37 8.56
C LEU A 470 -1.05 15.30 9.60
N ASP A 471 -1.04 14.03 9.17
CA ASP A 471 -0.64 12.89 9.99
C ASP A 471 0.59 12.22 9.37
N CYS A 472 1.73 12.46 10.00
CA CYS A 472 3.03 11.94 9.60
C CYS A 472 3.76 11.24 10.75
N LYS A 473 3.01 10.73 11.73
CA LYS A 473 3.55 10.02 12.89
C LYS A 473 4.31 8.74 12.50
N ASP A 474 5.16 8.26 13.40
CA ASP A 474 5.83 6.96 13.29
C ASP A 474 6.64 6.82 11.97
N CYS A 475 7.42 7.88 11.65
CA CYS A 475 8.31 7.97 10.50
C CYS A 475 9.76 8.30 10.95
N SER A 476 10.62 8.73 10.03
CA SER A 476 11.98 9.22 10.32
C SER A 476 12.18 10.68 9.92
N ILE A 477 11.11 11.48 9.89
CA ILE A 477 11.13 12.86 9.38
C ILE A 477 12.00 13.73 10.26
N THR A 478 12.92 14.46 9.63
CA THR A 478 13.87 15.35 10.32
C THR A 478 13.41 16.81 10.36
N SER A 479 12.54 17.21 9.43
CA SER A 479 11.98 18.56 9.37
C SER A 479 10.66 18.58 8.60
N LEU A 480 9.82 19.58 8.86
CA LEU A 480 8.55 19.85 8.18
C LEU A 480 8.55 21.29 7.62
N PRO A 481 9.38 21.57 6.59
CA PRO A 481 9.43 22.91 6.03
C PRO A 481 8.09 23.28 5.38
N GLY A 482 7.62 24.51 5.62
CA GLY A 482 6.36 24.99 5.07
C GLY A 482 5.11 24.66 5.90
N VAL A 483 5.18 23.85 6.94
CA VAL A 483 4.02 23.58 7.81
C VAL A 483 3.47 24.87 8.43
N ASN A 484 4.34 25.86 8.66
CA ASN A 484 3.92 27.17 9.16
C ASN A 484 3.18 28.05 8.13
N ASN A 485 3.09 27.61 6.85
CA ASN A 485 2.30 28.30 5.82
C ASN A 485 0.83 27.80 5.77
N MET A 486 0.52 26.71 6.47
CA MET A 486 -0.82 26.11 6.51
C MET A 486 -1.74 26.92 7.46
N SER A 487 -2.46 27.92 6.90
CA SER A 487 -3.30 28.83 7.71
C SER A 487 -4.48 28.14 8.39
N ASN A 488 -4.99 27.05 7.82
CA ASN A 488 -6.20 26.37 8.27
C ASN A 488 -5.93 25.01 8.96
N ILE A 489 -4.68 24.74 9.33
CA ILE A 489 -4.34 23.47 9.98
C ILE A 489 -5.06 23.36 11.34
N THR A 490 -5.75 22.26 11.55
CA THR A 490 -6.45 21.91 12.79
C THR A 490 -5.73 20.83 13.57
N THR A 491 -5.05 19.93 12.84
CA THR A 491 -4.41 18.74 13.40
C THR A 491 -3.04 18.52 12.77
N LEU A 492 -2.02 18.41 13.62
CA LEU A 492 -0.66 18.02 13.24
C LEU A 492 -0.19 16.86 14.14
N LEU A 493 -0.13 15.67 13.59
CA LEU A 493 0.35 14.48 14.27
C LEU A 493 1.73 14.10 13.73
N ALA A 494 2.77 14.44 14.48
CA ALA A 494 4.17 14.26 14.10
C ALA A 494 4.97 13.46 15.16
N ARG A 495 4.28 12.66 15.97
CA ARG A 495 4.92 11.86 17.02
C ARG A 495 5.89 10.83 16.46
N ASN A 496 6.88 10.40 17.25
CA ASN A 496 7.83 9.36 16.92
C ASN A 496 8.54 9.60 15.57
N ASN A 497 9.06 10.81 15.39
CA ASN A 497 9.90 11.20 14.28
C ASN A 497 11.32 11.56 14.77
N LYS A 498 12.12 12.14 13.91
CA LYS A 498 13.47 12.63 14.19
C LYS A 498 13.57 14.14 13.96
N LEU A 499 12.50 14.88 14.28
CA LEU A 499 12.47 16.32 14.10
C LEU A 499 13.59 16.98 14.91
N ASN A 500 14.33 17.91 14.28
CA ASN A 500 15.34 18.72 14.95
C ASN A 500 14.72 19.99 15.51
N ALA A 501 13.82 20.61 14.78
CA ALA A 501 13.04 21.77 15.18
C ALA A 501 11.65 21.74 14.53
N LEU A 502 10.65 22.30 15.22
CA LEU A 502 9.32 22.48 14.65
C LEU A 502 8.81 23.87 14.97
N SER A 503 8.29 24.57 13.97
CA SER A 503 7.59 25.82 14.12
C SER A 503 6.21 25.76 13.48
N VAL A 504 5.16 25.89 14.29
CA VAL A 504 3.76 25.96 13.87
C VAL A 504 3.04 26.97 14.76
N THR A 505 3.10 28.23 14.37
CA THR A 505 2.67 29.38 15.19
C THR A 505 1.58 30.17 14.50
N TYR A 506 0.80 30.91 15.30
CA TYR A 506 -0.26 31.81 14.82
C TYR A 506 -1.34 31.09 14.01
N LYS A 507 -1.79 29.89 14.49
CA LYS A 507 -2.84 29.10 13.89
C LYS A 507 -4.04 29.04 14.83
N SER A 508 -4.97 29.96 14.63
CA SER A 508 -6.19 30.01 15.47
C SER A 508 -7.08 28.76 15.35
N THR A 509 -6.79 27.89 14.40
CA THR A 509 -7.51 26.63 14.16
C THR A 509 -6.78 25.39 14.69
N LEU A 510 -5.48 25.48 15.06
CA LEU A 510 -4.70 24.34 15.51
C LEU A 510 -5.07 23.97 16.95
N THR A 511 -5.85 22.92 17.08
CA THR A 511 -6.33 22.40 18.38
C THR A 511 -5.60 21.12 18.80
N ASN A 512 -5.00 20.39 17.84
CA ASN A 512 -4.35 19.11 18.11
C ASN A 512 -2.94 19.08 17.52
N LEU A 513 -1.94 19.13 18.39
CA LEU A 513 -0.52 18.98 18.08
C LEU A 513 0.07 17.83 18.87
N ASN A 514 0.60 16.82 18.20
CA ASN A 514 1.27 15.71 18.84
C ASN A 514 2.70 15.56 18.32
N VAL A 515 3.67 15.84 19.20
CA VAL A 515 5.11 15.77 18.92
C VAL A 515 5.84 14.73 19.78
N ARG A 516 5.09 13.94 20.56
CA ARG A 516 5.64 12.89 21.44
C ARG A 516 6.68 12.03 20.75
N GLY A 517 7.75 11.63 21.48
CA GLY A 517 8.76 10.69 20.99
C GLY A 517 9.73 11.26 19.97
N ASN A 518 9.76 12.57 19.73
CA ASN A 518 10.81 13.23 18.93
C ASN A 518 12.06 13.43 19.77
N THR A 519 12.87 12.41 19.93
CA THR A 519 14.05 12.42 20.83
C THR A 519 15.14 13.40 20.40
N THR A 520 15.12 13.86 19.15
CA THR A 520 16.08 14.81 18.56
C THR A 520 15.55 16.25 18.53
N LEU A 521 14.30 16.49 18.93
CA LEU A 521 13.67 17.79 18.88
C LEU A 521 14.32 18.73 19.91
N THR A 522 15.02 19.76 19.43
CA THR A 522 15.72 20.73 20.27
C THR A 522 14.88 21.97 20.53
N VAL A 523 14.04 22.40 19.58
CA VAL A 523 13.23 23.61 19.66
C VAL A 523 11.83 23.35 19.14
N LEU A 524 10.84 23.73 19.94
CA LEU A 524 9.42 23.69 19.56
C LEU A 524 8.80 25.08 19.71
N HIS A 525 8.35 25.66 18.60
CA HIS A 525 7.49 26.85 18.58
C HIS A 525 6.07 26.45 18.21
N CYS A 526 5.18 26.50 19.16
CA CYS A 526 3.75 26.24 18.97
C CYS A 526 2.86 27.29 19.66
N ASN A 527 3.40 28.50 19.80
CA ASN A 527 2.70 29.63 20.42
C ASN A 527 1.61 30.20 19.51
N SER A 528 0.68 30.91 20.11
CA SER A 528 -0.42 31.64 19.44
C SER A 528 -1.29 30.68 18.58
N ASN A 529 -1.67 29.56 19.17
CA ASN A 529 -2.58 28.56 18.63
C ASN A 529 -3.81 28.37 19.55
N ASP A 530 -4.63 27.35 19.28
CA ASP A 530 -5.79 26.99 20.11
C ASP A 530 -5.65 25.62 20.78
N LEU A 531 -4.43 25.30 21.20
CA LEU A 531 -4.13 24.02 21.85
C LEU A 531 -4.83 23.93 23.22
N THR A 532 -5.40 22.76 23.51
CA THR A 532 -5.97 22.43 24.83
C THR A 532 -5.01 21.61 25.68
N THR A 533 -4.17 20.82 25.08
CA THR A 533 -3.12 19.99 25.68
C THR A 533 -1.89 19.99 24.80
N LEU A 534 -0.72 19.77 25.38
CA LEU A 534 0.54 19.58 24.67
C LEU A 534 1.28 18.39 25.29
N ASP A 535 1.66 17.41 24.48
CA ASP A 535 2.43 16.23 24.93
C ASP A 535 3.85 16.26 24.34
N VAL A 536 4.84 16.51 25.20
CA VAL A 536 6.27 16.50 24.87
C VAL A 536 6.99 15.28 25.46
N THR A 537 6.23 14.23 25.86
CA THR A 537 6.80 13.00 26.40
C THR A 537 7.83 12.42 25.43
N GLY A 538 9.03 12.07 25.94
CA GLY A 538 10.12 11.52 25.12
C GLY A 538 10.87 12.54 24.25
N CYS A 539 10.59 13.85 24.34
CA CYS A 539 11.37 14.89 23.66
C CYS A 539 12.61 15.25 24.47
N THR A 540 13.52 14.28 24.66
CA THR A 540 14.63 14.35 25.61
C THR A 540 15.71 15.39 25.28
N ALA A 541 15.81 15.78 23.99
CA ALA A 541 16.76 16.80 23.53
C ALA A 541 16.17 18.23 23.58
N LEU A 542 14.89 18.38 24.00
CA LEU A 542 14.21 19.68 23.93
C LEU A 542 14.87 20.68 24.86
N SER A 543 15.46 21.71 24.26
CA SER A 543 16.17 22.79 24.95
C SER A 543 15.36 24.08 25.06
N ALA A 544 14.43 24.32 24.12
CA ALA A 544 13.55 25.47 24.14
C ALA A 544 12.11 25.10 23.73
N LEU A 545 11.16 25.48 24.57
CA LEU A 545 9.71 25.29 24.32
C LEU A 545 9.00 26.65 24.41
N TYR A 546 8.36 27.03 23.31
CA TYR A 546 7.54 28.25 23.22
C TYR A 546 6.09 27.85 22.91
N CYS A 547 5.24 27.83 23.89
CA CYS A 547 3.82 27.49 23.77
C CYS A 547 2.87 28.59 24.32
N PHE A 548 3.38 29.78 24.46
CA PHE A 548 2.60 30.94 25.00
C PHE A 548 1.42 31.30 24.10
N SER A 549 0.45 32.01 24.66
CA SER A 549 -0.76 32.46 23.95
C SER A 549 -1.56 31.29 23.32
N ASN A 550 -1.66 30.20 24.06
CA ASN A 550 -2.64 29.15 23.83
C ASN A 550 -3.68 29.22 24.97
N ALA A 551 -4.68 30.08 24.81
CA ALA A 551 -5.59 30.45 25.89
C ALA A 551 -6.33 29.28 26.57
N ASN A 552 -6.50 28.17 25.84
CA ASN A 552 -7.16 26.95 26.30
C ASN A 552 -6.17 25.85 26.76
N LEU A 553 -4.84 26.05 26.66
CA LEU A 553 -3.83 25.07 27.04
C LEU A 553 -3.81 24.85 28.56
N ALA A 554 -4.41 23.78 29.02
CA ALA A 554 -4.59 23.47 30.43
C ALA A 554 -3.45 22.64 31.03
N SER A 555 -2.70 21.89 30.21
CA SER A 555 -1.62 21.02 30.66
C SER A 555 -0.54 20.79 29.60
N ILE A 556 0.70 20.62 30.07
CA ILE A 556 1.84 20.14 29.29
C ILE A 556 2.30 18.84 29.93
N THR A 557 2.16 17.72 29.22
CA THR A 557 2.61 16.40 29.68
C THR A 557 4.02 16.11 29.18
N GLY A 558 4.78 15.27 29.92
CA GLY A 558 6.12 14.84 29.53
C GLY A 558 7.25 15.83 29.84
N LEU A 559 7.00 16.95 30.52
CA LEU A 559 8.05 17.90 30.91
C LEU A 559 9.17 17.24 31.74
N ALA A 560 8.83 16.21 32.52
CA ALA A 560 9.83 15.47 33.31
C ALA A 560 10.92 14.78 32.46
N ASP A 561 10.63 14.48 31.20
CA ASP A 561 11.59 13.86 30.25
C ASP A 561 12.52 14.91 29.63
N CYS A 562 12.07 16.18 29.60
CA CYS A 562 12.73 17.30 28.91
C CYS A 562 13.81 17.96 29.80
N LYS A 563 14.76 17.19 30.28
CA LYS A 563 15.81 17.69 31.22
C LYS A 563 16.77 18.71 30.58
N ALA A 564 16.84 18.75 29.27
CA ALA A 564 17.70 19.67 28.53
C ALA A 564 17.11 21.09 28.41
N ILE A 565 15.86 21.32 28.84
CA ILE A 565 15.22 22.63 28.72
C ILE A 565 16.02 23.70 29.45
N THR A 566 16.38 24.75 28.71
CA THR A 566 16.98 25.98 29.18
C THR A 566 15.97 27.14 29.17
N HIS A 567 14.99 27.07 28.27
CA HIS A 567 13.97 28.08 28.04
C HIS A 567 12.59 27.46 27.93
N LEU A 568 11.69 27.80 28.85
CA LEU A 568 10.27 27.45 28.83
C LEU A 568 9.42 28.70 28.87
N ASP A 569 8.68 28.95 27.80
CA ASP A 569 7.72 30.05 27.71
C ASP A 569 6.31 29.51 27.47
N CYS A 570 5.49 29.61 28.48
CA CYS A 570 4.10 29.16 28.50
C CYS A 570 3.16 30.25 29.03
N GLU A 571 3.50 31.53 28.82
CA GLU A 571 2.66 32.67 29.26
C GLU A 571 1.29 32.67 28.55
N ASP A 572 0.32 33.33 29.16
CA ASP A 572 -1.00 33.59 28.59
C ASP A 572 -1.73 32.27 28.14
N CYS A 573 -1.71 31.26 29.03
CA CYS A 573 -2.39 30.00 28.86
C CYS A 573 -3.39 29.72 30.00
N ALA A 574 -3.93 28.49 30.08
CA ALA A 574 -4.80 28.04 31.17
C ALA A 574 -4.14 26.96 32.05
N ILE A 575 -2.81 26.91 32.09
CA ILE A 575 -2.05 25.83 32.72
C ILE A 575 -2.27 25.85 34.23
N THR A 576 -2.66 24.68 34.77
CA THR A 576 -2.94 24.54 36.22
C THR A 576 -1.75 24.01 37.01
N SER A 577 -0.81 23.34 36.37
CA SER A 577 0.42 22.82 36.98
C SER A 577 1.50 22.58 35.93
N LEU A 578 2.77 22.58 36.35
CA LEU A 578 3.95 22.28 35.52
C LEU A 578 4.74 21.09 36.13
N PRO A 579 4.19 19.90 36.13
CA PRO A 579 4.86 18.73 36.71
C PRO A 579 6.18 18.45 35.97
N GLY A 580 7.26 18.23 36.74
CA GLY A 580 8.58 17.93 36.16
C GLY A 580 9.45 19.17 35.89
N VAL A 581 8.94 20.40 35.97
CA VAL A 581 9.75 21.63 35.80
C VAL A 581 10.93 21.66 36.77
N ASN A 582 10.72 21.15 37.98
CA ASN A 582 11.79 21.06 38.98
C ASN A 582 12.87 20.02 38.65
N ASN A 583 12.67 19.15 37.61
CA ASN A 583 13.68 18.21 37.13
C ASN A 583 14.61 18.79 36.04
N MET A 584 14.30 20.02 35.57
CA MET A 584 15.09 20.70 34.53
C MET A 584 16.33 21.35 35.19
N THR A 585 17.46 20.65 35.11
CA THR A 585 18.70 21.10 35.79
C THR A 585 19.29 22.35 35.17
N ASN A 586 19.08 22.61 33.91
CA ASN A 586 19.73 23.68 33.13
C ASN A 586 18.77 24.83 32.81
N ILE A 587 17.57 24.86 33.42
CA ILE A 587 16.60 25.93 33.13
C ILE A 587 17.16 27.29 33.52
N ALA A 588 17.15 28.21 32.58
CA ALA A 588 17.62 29.58 32.75
C ALA A 588 16.46 30.61 32.72
N THR A 589 15.43 30.27 31.95
CA THR A 589 14.24 31.12 31.78
C THR A 589 12.97 30.28 31.92
N LEU A 590 12.08 30.70 32.80
CA LEU A 590 10.72 30.17 32.98
C LEU A 590 9.71 31.33 32.96
N LEU A 591 8.97 31.42 31.87
CA LEU A 591 7.92 32.42 31.70
C LEU A 591 6.56 31.72 31.78
N ALA A 592 5.82 31.98 32.86
CA ALA A 592 4.55 31.31 33.18
C ALA A 592 3.48 32.29 33.67
N ARG A 593 3.58 33.56 33.29
CA ARG A 593 2.58 34.60 33.73
C ARG A 593 1.20 34.28 33.11
N ASN A 594 0.16 34.84 33.74
CA ASN A 594 -1.22 34.75 33.26
C ASN A 594 -1.68 33.33 32.99
N ASN A 595 -1.42 32.43 33.95
CA ASN A 595 -1.91 31.04 33.93
C ASN A 595 -2.89 30.82 35.11
N LYS A 596 -3.21 29.54 35.33
CA LYS A 596 -4.05 29.09 36.47
C LYS A 596 -3.27 28.17 37.40
N LEU A 597 -1.97 28.42 37.55
CA LEU A 597 -1.13 27.61 38.42
C LEU A 597 -1.66 27.65 39.85
N THR A 598 -1.72 26.48 40.50
CA THR A 598 -2.08 26.37 41.93
C THR A 598 -0.82 26.30 42.81
N THR A 599 0.21 25.65 42.33
CA THR A 599 1.52 25.56 42.99
C THR A 599 2.61 25.61 41.92
N LEU A 600 3.76 26.18 42.27
CA LEU A 600 4.96 26.13 41.45
C LEU A 600 6.17 25.92 42.34
N GLU A 601 6.96 24.88 42.00
CA GLU A 601 8.24 24.61 42.64
C GLU A 601 9.34 24.49 41.55
N VAL A 602 10.30 25.44 41.62
CA VAL A 602 11.47 25.48 40.73
C VAL A 602 12.66 25.96 41.56
N THR A 603 13.33 25.01 42.16
CA THR A 603 14.33 25.28 43.24
C THR A 603 15.69 24.70 42.87
N ASN A 604 16.76 25.28 43.47
CA ASN A 604 18.13 24.81 43.32
C ASN A 604 18.61 24.80 41.85
N LYS A 605 18.31 25.85 41.09
CA LYS A 605 18.65 26.06 39.67
C LYS A 605 19.65 27.18 39.50
N SER A 606 20.96 26.84 39.52
CA SER A 606 22.01 27.86 39.48
C SER A 606 21.99 28.74 38.21
N GLN A 607 21.30 28.28 37.16
CA GLN A 607 21.16 29.01 35.90
C GLN A 607 19.86 29.80 35.76
N LEU A 608 18.88 29.63 36.68
CA LEU A 608 17.58 30.30 36.58
C LEU A 608 17.72 31.76 36.97
N THR A 609 17.76 32.62 35.97
CA THR A 609 17.91 34.07 36.13
C THR A 609 16.62 34.84 35.84
N ASN A 610 15.67 34.22 35.08
CA ASN A 610 14.44 34.85 34.67
C ASN A 610 13.24 33.94 35.00
N LEU A 611 12.43 34.37 35.97
CA LEU A 611 11.18 33.73 36.38
C LEU A 611 10.06 34.75 36.35
N ARG A 612 9.01 34.49 35.54
CA ARG A 612 7.79 35.32 35.48
C ARG A 612 6.59 34.48 35.86
N VAL A 613 5.89 34.87 36.90
CA VAL A 613 4.71 34.17 37.42
C VAL A 613 3.53 35.09 37.72
N SER A 614 3.67 36.39 37.41
CA SER A 614 2.59 37.37 37.63
C SER A 614 1.29 36.95 36.95
N GLY A 615 0.15 37.38 37.50
CA GLY A 615 -1.17 37.10 36.96
C GLY A 615 -1.69 35.68 37.23
N ASN A 616 -0.98 34.84 37.98
CA ASN A 616 -1.49 33.54 38.41
C ASN A 616 -2.38 33.71 39.66
N THR A 617 -3.61 34.14 39.46
CA THR A 617 -4.56 34.47 40.52
C THR A 617 -4.93 33.30 41.44
N THR A 618 -4.70 32.07 41.01
CA THR A 618 -4.94 30.80 41.72
C THR A 618 -3.69 30.25 42.42
N LEU A 619 -2.51 30.87 42.25
CA LEU A 619 -1.26 30.40 42.82
C LEU A 619 -1.23 30.58 44.34
N THR A 620 -1.31 29.47 45.06
CA THR A 620 -1.27 29.46 46.55
C THR A 620 0.13 29.32 47.10
N THR A 621 1.01 28.61 46.38
CA THR A 621 2.37 28.33 46.86
C THR A 621 3.38 28.53 45.74
N LEU A 622 4.38 29.38 45.98
CA LEU A 622 5.54 29.56 45.11
C LEU A 622 6.81 29.20 45.88
N LYS A 623 7.56 28.22 45.38
CA LYS A 623 8.90 27.89 45.86
C LYS A 623 9.90 28.07 44.72
N CYS A 624 10.73 29.10 44.81
CA CYS A 624 11.78 29.42 43.83
C CYS A 624 13.12 29.76 44.52
N PHE A 625 13.40 29.10 45.64
CA PHE A 625 14.61 29.31 46.43
C PHE A 625 15.86 28.70 45.80
N ASN A 626 17.03 29.19 46.19
CA ASN A 626 18.35 28.75 45.73
C ASN A 626 18.46 28.79 44.18
N ASN A 627 18.10 29.89 43.58
CA ASN A 627 18.27 30.18 42.15
C ASN A 627 19.20 31.40 41.96
N ALA A 628 19.30 31.92 40.73
CA ALA A 628 20.10 33.10 40.42
C ALA A 628 19.23 34.32 40.04
N LEU A 629 18.01 34.42 40.58
CA LEU A 629 17.06 35.45 40.24
C LEU A 629 17.53 36.84 40.71
N THR A 630 17.59 37.79 39.80
CA THR A 630 17.90 39.19 40.10
C THR A 630 16.65 40.06 40.27
N SER A 631 15.53 39.60 39.74
CA SER A 631 14.18 40.17 39.89
C SER A 631 13.13 39.06 39.95
N LEU A 632 12.01 39.31 40.56
CA LEU A 632 10.87 38.40 40.62
C LEU A 632 9.58 39.23 40.64
N ASP A 633 8.73 39.00 39.64
CA ASP A 633 7.41 39.61 39.52
C ASP A 633 6.33 38.60 39.89
N VAL A 634 5.62 38.89 40.99
CA VAL A 634 4.50 38.09 41.51
C VAL A 634 3.21 38.88 41.52
N THR A 635 3.16 40.00 40.80
CA THR A 635 1.99 40.90 40.75
C THR A 635 0.71 40.14 40.44
N SER A 636 -0.37 40.43 41.16
CA SER A 636 -1.70 39.82 41.00
C SER A 636 -1.78 38.30 41.32
N CYS A 637 -0.81 37.73 42.04
CA CYS A 637 -0.93 36.39 42.59
C CYS A 637 -1.79 36.40 43.87
N SER A 638 -3.05 36.76 43.74
CA SER A 638 -3.92 37.13 44.86
C SER A 638 -4.23 36.00 45.85
N ALA A 639 -4.20 34.71 45.39
CA ALA A 639 -4.40 33.54 46.24
C ALA A 639 -3.12 33.07 46.95
N MET A 640 -1.95 33.71 46.72
CA MET A 640 -0.67 33.25 47.27
C MET A 640 -0.64 33.37 48.81
N THR A 641 -0.48 32.23 49.45
CA THR A 641 -0.35 32.14 50.91
C THR A 641 1.11 31.94 51.36
N LEU A 642 1.90 31.20 50.56
CA LEU A 642 3.30 30.90 50.82
C LEU A 642 4.19 31.30 49.66
N MET A 643 5.18 32.11 49.92
CA MET A 643 6.26 32.42 48.98
C MET A 643 7.62 32.11 49.61
N SER A 644 8.41 31.31 48.93
CA SER A 644 9.77 30.97 49.33
C SER A 644 10.77 31.28 48.18
N CYS A 645 11.46 32.40 48.28
CA CYS A 645 12.39 32.91 47.29
C CYS A 645 13.80 33.18 47.88
N TYR A 646 14.11 32.56 49.00
CA TYR A 646 15.43 32.71 49.63
C TYR A 646 16.56 32.18 48.73
N GLY A 647 17.80 32.59 49.03
CA GLY A 647 18.96 32.09 48.27
C GLY A 647 18.98 32.52 46.79
N ASN A 648 18.60 33.80 46.53
CA ASN A 648 18.64 34.39 45.17
C ASN A 648 19.53 35.64 45.17
N GLN A 649 19.44 36.46 44.13
CA GLN A 649 20.20 37.69 43.95
C GLN A 649 19.26 38.95 43.93
N LEU A 650 18.07 38.83 44.52
CA LEU A 650 17.07 39.90 44.49
C LEU A 650 17.57 41.15 45.22
N THR A 651 17.53 42.30 44.59
CA THR A 651 17.85 43.60 45.18
C THR A 651 16.61 44.33 45.68
N SER A 652 15.45 43.99 45.13
CA SER A 652 14.11 44.43 45.59
C SER A 652 13.12 43.32 45.33
N LEU A 653 12.01 43.38 46.06
CA LEU A 653 10.85 42.48 45.87
C LEU A 653 9.58 43.30 46.18
N SER A 654 8.61 43.20 45.27
CA SER A 654 7.25 43.65 45.53
C SER A 654 6.31 42.48 45.59
N VAL A 655 5.47 42.39 46.60
CA VAL A 655 4.38 41.41 46.74
C VAL A 655 3.02 42.06 46.56
N GLU A 656 2.98 43.19 45.83
CA GLU A 656 1.74 43.91 45.55
C GLU A 656 0.72 43.00 44.83
N GLY A 657 -0.52 43.01 45.28
CA GLY A 657 -1.58 42.16 44.78
C GLY A 657 -1.60 40.74 45.37
N CYS A 658 -0.60 40.33 46.16
CA CYS A 658 -0.59 39.03 46.85
C CYS A 658 -1.41 39.11 48.16
N THR A 659 -2.70 39.38 48.04
CA THR A 659 -3.56 39.76 49.20
C THR A 659 -3.74 38.64 50.23
N ALA A 660 -3.59 37.38 49.85
CA ALA A 660 -3.70 36.23 50.74
C ALA A 660 -2.36 35.85 51.41
N LEU A 661 -1.23 36.54 51.07
CA LEU A 661 0.10 36.15 51.51
C LEU A 661 0.22 36.12 53.04
N LYS A 662 0.72 34.99 53.55
CA LYS A 662 0.86 34.71 54.97
C LYS A 662 2.29 34.39 55.39
N THR A 663 3.02 33.69 54.56
CA THR A 663 4.42 33.30 54.83
C THR A 663 5.30 33.73 53.67
N LEU A 664 6.34 34.52 53.97
CA LEU A 664 7.35 34.98 53.04
C LEU A 664 8.74 34.64 53.56
N LEU A 665 9.43 33.75 52.82
CA LEU A 665 10.82 33.35 53.05
C LEU A 665 11.71 34.01 51.99
N CYS A 666 12.39 35.11 52.30
CA CYS A 666 13.17 35.91 51.33
C CYS A 666 14.63 36.14 51.77
N TYR A 667 15.11 35.49 52.82
CA TYR A 667 16.47 35.59 53.30
C TYR A 667 17.51 35.18 52.25
N GLN A 668 18.81 35.45 52.48
CA GLN A 668 19.87 35.15 51.54
C GLN A 668 19.63 35.74 50.15
N ASN A 669 19.25 37.01 50.10
CA ASN A 669 19.12 37.85 48.91
C ASN A 669 20.01 39.11 49.08
N LYS A 670 19.72 40.16 48.31
CA LYS A 670 20.41 41.47 48.41
C LYS A 670 19.43 42.61 48.66
N ILE A 671 18.32 42.29 49.32
CA ILE A 671 17.22 43.26 49.54
C ILE A 671 17.58 44.17 50.70
N SER A 672 17.90 45.42 50.41
CA SER A 672 18.27 46.39 51.38
C SER A 672 17.81 47.81 50.98
N GLY A 673 17.91 48.79 51.87
CA GLY A 673 17.62 50.16 51.56
C GLY A 673 16.22 50.37 50.94
N THR A 674 16.16 51.02 49.78
CA THR A 674 14.90 51.26 49.05
C THR A 674 14.21 49.95 48.58
N GLY A 675 14.98 48.88 48.29
CA GLY A 675 14.42 47.58 47.93
C GLY A 675 13.66 46.97 49.11
N MET A 676 14.18 47.04 50.30
CA MET A 676 13.49 46.59 51.50
C MET A 676 12.27 47.48 51.83
N THR A 677 12.36 48.77 51.59
CA THR A 677 11.21 49.73 51.75
C THR A 677 10.08 49.30 50.75
N THR A 678 10.39 49.01 49.55
CA THR A 678 9.43 48.50 48.56
C THR A 678 8.76 47.19 49.03
N LEU A 679 9.54 46.27 49.57
CA LEU A 679 9.00 45.01 50.11
C LEU A 679 8.00 45.26 51.24
N VAL A 680 8.40 45.97 52.29
CA VAL A 680 7.51 46.19 53.48
C VAL A 680 6.27 46.97 53.11
N ASN A 681 6.38 47.93 52.19
CA ASN A 681 5.24 48.72 51.72
C ASN A 681 4.25 47.88 50.89
N SER A 682 4.71 46.91 50.17
CA SER A 682 3.88 46.01 49.34
C SER A 682 3.22 44.84 50.11
N LEU A 683 3.66 44.60 51.36
CA LEU A 683 3.05 43.56 52.20
C LEU A 683 1.55 43.83 52.41
N PRO A 684 0.68 42.81 52.26
CA PRO A 684 -0.74 42.97 52.60
C PRO A 684 -0.94 43.13 54.06
N THR A 685 -1.92 43.97 54.48
CA THR A 685 -2.29 44.15 55.88
C THR A 685 -2.98 42.84 56.35
N ARG A 686 -2.44 42.26 57.43
CA ARG A 686 -3.00 41.09 58.13
C ARG A 686 -3.87 41.54 59.34
N SER A 687 -4.16 40.60 60.21
CA SER A 687 -4.86 40.93 61.50
C SER A 687 -4.05 40.51 62.73
N ALA A 688 -4.38 41.01 63.90
CA ALA A 688 -3.72 40.62 65.15
C ALA A 688 -3.82 39.11 65.45
N SER A 689 -4.94 38.49 65.03
CA SER A 689 -5.19 37.02 65.18
C SER A 689 -4.60 36.13 64.10
N ASP A 690 -4.15 36.74 62.97
CA ASP A 690 -3.59 36.00 61.83
C ASP A 690 -2.39 36.77 61.27
N LYS A 691 -1.32 36.80 62.06
CA LYS A 691 -0.09 37.51 61.69
C LYS A 691 0.64 36.85 60.56
N GLY A 692 1.27 37.67 59.70
CA GLY A 692 2.14 37.17 58.61
C GLY A 692 3.55 36.87 59.15
N GLU A 693 4.18 35.84 58.61
CA GLU A 693 5.55 35.39 58.89
C GLU A 693 6.48 35.91 57.80
N LEU A 694 7.53 36.67 58.15
CA LEU A 694 8.51 37.25 57.23
C LEU A 694 9.92 36.85 57.65
N ASN A 695 10.47 35.77 57.04
CA ASN A 695 11.81 35.33 57.27
C ASN A 695 12.78 36.05 56.32
N VAL A 696 13.53 37.01 56.84
CA VAL A 696 14.27 37.97 56.02
C VAL A 696 15.79 37.90 56.20
N ILE A 697 16.31 37.49 57.36
CA ILE A 697 17.73 37.42 57.67
C ILE A 697 18.06 36.02 58.16
N PHE A 698 19.04 35.33 57.53
CA PHE A 698 19.39 33.96 57.90
C PHE A 698 20.57 33.89 58.89
N ASN A 699 21.60 34.73 58.75
CA ASN A 699 22.81 34.73 59.59
C ASN A 699 23.50 36.11 59.55
N THR A 700 24.56 36.23 60.33
CA THR A 700 25.48 37.41 60.26
C THR A 700 26.24 37.37 58.90
N GLY A 701 26.26 38.49 58.22
CA GLY A 701 26.92 38.61 56.91
C GLY A 701 25.94 38.42 55.72
N GLU A 702 24.70 38.26 55.97
CA GLU A 702 23.66 38.30 54.93
C GLU A 702 23.56 39.69 54.31
N ASN A 703 23.22 39.75 52.98
CA ASN A 703 23.09 41.02 52.30
C ASN A 703 21.70 41.67 52.45
N ASN A 704 20.69 40.96 52.96
CA ASN A 704 19.42 41.56 53.31
C ASN A 704 19.60 42.36 54.61
N ALA A 705 19.00 43.54 54.63
CA ALA A 705 19.04 44.40 55.83
C ALA A 705 17.72 45.15 56.02
N MET A 706 17.28 45.21 57.26
CA MET A 706 16.09 45.98 57.63
C MET A 706 16.46 47.06 58.66
N THR A 707 15.99 48.26 58.40
CA THR A 707 16.04 49.39 59.41
C THR A 707 14.89 49.27 60.38
N THR A 708 15.00 49.93 61.53
CA THR A 708 13.96 50.03 62.54
C THR A 708 12.63 50.49 61.93
N ALA A 709 12.65 51.51 61.03
CA ALA A 709 11.47 52.04 60.36
C ALA A 709 10.79 50.97 59.48
N GLN A 710 11.56 50.17 58.80
CA GLN A 710 11.05 49.06 57.96
C GLN A 710 10.45 47.94 58.80
N ILE A 711 11.08 47.58 59.92
CA ILE A 711 10.56 46.60 60.89
C ILE A 711 9.22 47.11 61.43
N THR A 712 9.14 48.41 61.86
CA THR A 712 7.91 49.01 62.32
C THR A 712 6.83 48.99 61.25
N THR A 713 7.15 49.34 60.01
CA THR A 713 6.20 49.31 58.88
C THR A 713 5.60 47.93 58.68
N ALA A 714 6.43 46.87 58.67
CA ALA A 714 5.95 45.51 58.57
C ALA A 714 5.06 45.12 59.76
N ARG A 715 5.45 45.43 60.97
CA ARG A 715 4.65 45.14 62.18
C ARG A 715 3.31 45.90 62.25
N ASN A 716 3.25 47.08 61.72
CA ASN A 716 2.00 47.86 61.60
C ASN A 716 0.99 47.21 60.66
N LYS A 717 1.50 46.34 59.75
CA LYS A 717 0.68 45.49 58.88
C LYS A 717 0.48 44.07 59.43
N TYR A 718 0.82 43.83 60.68
CA TYR A 718 0.75 42.54 61.40
C TYR A 718 1.64 41.45 60.77
N TRP A 719 2.84 41.82 60.29
CA TRP A 719 3.87 40.88 59.89
C TRP A 719 4.93 40.76 61.01
N LEU A 720 5.50 39.53 61.14
CA LEU A 720 6.55 39.23 62.08
C LEU A 720 7.88 39.10 61.32
N PRO A 721 8.66 40.18 61.11
CA PRO A 721 10.02 40.09 60.59
C PRO A 721 10.90 39.21 61.49
N GLN A 722 11.59 38.22 60.90
CA GLN A 722 12.39 37.26 61.70
C GLN A 722 13.82 37.18 61.17
N LYS A 723 14.75 36.89 62.08
CA LYS A 723 16.11 36.44 61.77
C LYS A 723 16.36 35.03 62.31
N TYR A 724 17.23 34.29 61.67
CA TYR A 724 17.69 33.01 62.19
C TYR A 724 18.86 33.22 63.11
N ASN A 725 18.82 32.76 64.38
CA ASN A 725 19.84 32.94 65.36
C ASN A 725 20.86 31.82 65.52
N GLY A 726 20.82 30.82 64.60
CA GLY A 726 21.62 29.59 64.62
C GLY A 726 20.85 28.37 65.11
N SER A 727 19.71 28.55 65.80
CA SER A 727 18.89 27.46 66.33
C SER A 727 17.43 27.58 65.98
N ALA A 728 16.91 28.82 65.90
CA ALA A 728 15.49 29.13 65.62
C ALA A 728 15.32 30.47 64.89
N TRP A 729 14.17 30.63 64.27
CA TRP A 729 13.70 31.92 63.78
C TRP A 729 13.15 32.76 64.97
N VAL A 730 13.74 33.95 65.17
CA VAL A 730 13.40 34.86 66.24
C VAL A 730 12.95 36.17 65.61
N GLU A 731 12.00 36.88 66.27
CA GLU A 731 11.53 38.14 65.77
C GLU A 731 12.63 39.19 65.74
N LEU A 732 12.72 39.94 64.67
CA LEU A 732 13.48 41.19 64.64
C LEU A 732 12.73 42.19 65.41
N THR A 733 13.29 42.57 66.55
CA THR A 733 12.79 43.74 67.34
C THR A 733 13.29 45.02 66.69
N ALA A 734 12.44 46.04 66.66
CA ALA A 734 12.89 47.41 66.38
C ALA A 734 14.00 47.69 67.35
N SER A 735 15.23 47.96 66.90
CA SER A 735 16.33 48.30 67.79
C SER A 735 15.90 49.55 68.60
N GLN A 736 15.82 49.38 69.89
CA GLN A 736 15.59 50.51 70.75
C GLN A 736 16.84 51.38 70.66
N ARG A 737 16.61 52.70 70.77
CA ARG A 737 17.74 53.64 70.87
C ARG A 737 18.55 53.23 72.09
N GLY A 738 19.82 52.85 71.86
CA GLY A 738 20.69 52.22 72.86
C GLY A 738 20.85 50.68 72.78
N ASP A 739 20.07 49.97 71.94
CA ASP A 739 20.29 48.54 71.66
C ASP A 739 21.35 48.39 70.52
N ILE A 740 22.63 48.43 70.96
CA ILE A 740 23.78 48.51 70.03
C ILE A 740 24.12 47.14 69.43
N ASN A 741 23.92 46.07 70.18
CA ASN A 741 24.20 44.73 69.72
C ASN A 741 23.03 44.08 68.94
N GLY A 742 21.86 44.77 68.95
CA GLY A 742 20.72 44.28 68.19
C GLY A 742 19.98 43.07 68.80
N ASP A 743 20.13 42.84 70.09
CA ASP A 743 19.52 41.72 70.83
C ASP A 743 18.11 42.09 71.41
N GLY A 744 17.65 43.33 71.22
CA GLY A 744 16.36 43.83 71.67
C GLY A 744 16.27 44.28 73.10
N LEU A 745 17.38 44.23 73.79
CA LEU A 745 17.49 44.72 75.22
C LEU A 745 18.54 45.82 75.31
N VAL A 746 18.21 46.89 76.05
CA VAL A 746 19.22 47.91 76.31
C VAL A 746 19.81 47.65 77.69
N ASN A 747 21.09 47.10 77.66
CA ASN A 747 21.73 46.65 78.88
C ASN A 747 23.26 46.86 78.80
N VAL A 748 23.99 46.33 79.77
CA VAL A 748 25.46 46.47 79.85
C VAL A 748 26.21 45.90 78.64
N ALA A 749 25.65 44.87 77.90
CA ALA A 749 26.26 44.36 76.71
C ALA A 749 26.28 45.42 75.57
N ASP A 750 25.28 46.25 75.45
CA ASP A 750 25.20 47.38 74.50
C ASP A 750 26.20 48.45 74.81
N VAL A 751 26.39 48.78 76.13
CA VAL A 751 27.47 49.69 76.53
C VAL A 751 28.80 49.18 76.08
N THR A 752 29.05 47.91 76.29
CA THR A 752 30.31 47.24 75.82
C THR A 752 30.46 47.31 74.29
N ALA A 753 29.39 47.02 73.52
CA ALA A 753 29.36 47.14 72.10
C ALA A 753 29.62 48.53 71.57
N LEU A 754 28.99 49.51 72.17
CA LEU A 754 29.18 50.92 71.80
C LEU A 754 30.60 51.39 72.07
N ILE A 755 31.15 51.05 73.26
CA ILE A 755 32.55 51.32 73.56
C ILE A 755 33.46 50.77 72.44
N GLN A 756 33.25 49.53 71.99
CA GLN A 756 34.03 48.90 70.94
C GLN A 756 33.91 49.65 69.58
N ILE A 757 32.74 50.12 69.26
CA ILE A 757 32.46 50.93 68.07
C ILE A 757 33.23 52.27 68.14
N VAL A 758 33.17 52.95 69.24
CA VAL A 758 33.86 54.22 69.46
C VAL A 758 35.40 54.04 69.44
N LEU A 759 35.91 53.03 70.13
CA LEU A 759 37.33 52.71 70.15
C LEU A 759 37.93 52.32 68.82
N ASN A 760 37.19 51.63 68.06
CA ASN A 760 37.62 51.06 66.70
C ASN A 760 37.22 52.01 65.54
N SER A 761 36.54 53.13 65.80
CA SER A 761 36.00 54.01 64.77
C SER A 761 35.20 53.22 63.66
N THR A 762 34.48 52.19 64.09
CA THR A 762 33.62 51.41 63.14
C THR A 762 32.32 52.16 62.87
N PRO A 763 31.82 52.12 61.63
CA PRO A 763 30.51 52.74 61.32
C PRO A 763 29.42 52.13 62.17
N ALA A 764 28.53 52.89 62.78
CA ALA A 764 27.36 52.50 63.56
C ALA A 764 26.09 53.17 63.02
N ASP A 765 24.96 52.47 63.21
CA ASP A 765 23.64 53.07 62.93
C ASP A 765 23.35 54.22 63.86
N LEU A 766 23.42 55.46 63.37
CA LEU A 766 23.16 56.67 64.16
C LEU A 766 21.80 56.62 64.82
N SER A 767 20.79 55.98 64.24
CA SER A 767 19.45 55.92 64.83
C SER A 767 19.37 55.14 66.10
N VAL A 768 20.37 54.38 66.44
CA VAL A 768 20.49 53.50 67.59
C VAL A 768 21.63 53.94 68.48
N ALA A 769 22.76 54.37 67.94
CA ALA A 769 23.99 54.60 68.62
C ALA A 769 24.24 56.09 68.99
N ASP A 770 23.68 57.05 68.25
CA ASP A 770 23.71 58.46 68.58
C ASP A 770 22.69 58.75 69.67
N LEU A 771 23.07 58.51 70.92
CA LEU A 771 22.17 58.76 72.07
C LEU A 771 22.27 60.18 72.60
N SER A 772 23.30 60.90 72.26
CA SER A 772 23.46 62.33 72.59
C SER A 772 22.62 63.23 71.68
N GLY A 773 22.38 62.76 70.40
CA GLY A 773 21.69 63.49 69.32
C GLY A 773 22.54 64.53 68.62
N ASP A 774 23.85 64.42 68.66
CA ASP A 774 24.81 65.37 68.07
C ASP A 774 25.22 64.98 66.63
N GLY A 775 24.66 63.93 66.10
CA GLY A 775 24.95 63.42 64.75
C GLY A 775 26.23 62.59 64.56
N GLN A 776 26.93 62.28 65.65
CA GLN A 776 28.15 61.52 65.72
C GLN A 776 28.04 60.44 66.77
N VAL A 777 28.76 59.29 66.56
CA VAL A 777 28.86 58.24 67.60
C VAL A 777 30.18 58.39 68.28
N ASN A 778 30.19 58.78 69.53
CA ASN A 778 31.36 59.17 70.30
C ASN A 778 31.19 58.88 71.80
N VAL A 779 32.09 59.33 72.65
CA VAL A 779 32.06 59.09 74.10
C VAL A 779 30.84 59.69 74.82
N ALA A 780 30.20 60.75 74.24
CA ALA A 780 29.00 61.30 74.76
C ALA A 780 27.87 60.27 74.67
N ASP A 781 27.77 59.51 73.62
CA ASP A 781 26.77 58.48 73.46
C ASP A 781 26.96 57.29 74.40
N VAL A 782 28.22 56.90 74.64
CA VAL A 782 28.55 55.91 75.66
C VAL A 782 28.04 56.37 77.01
N THR A 783 28.26 57.62 77.36
CA THR A 783 27.80 58.19 78.63
C THR A 783 26.27 58.23 78.72
N ALA A 784 25.61 58.61 77.65
CA ALA A 784 24.16 58.60 77.53
C ALA A 784 23.55 57.19 77.65
N LEU A 785 24.23 56.16 77.01
CA LEU A 785 23.79 54.80 77.12
C LEU A 785 23.96 54.20 78.52
N ILE A 786 25.06 54.50 79.20
CA ILE A 786 25.30 54.09 80.59
C ILE A 786 24.21 54.64 81.49
N GLN A 787 23.82 55.95 81.31
CA GLN A 787 22.76 56.53 82.09
C GLN A 787 21.38 55.93 81.78
N LEU A 788 21.14 55.55 80.50
CA LEU A 788 19.92 54.88 80.12
C LEU A 788 19.80 53.49 80.74
N VAL A 789 20.86 52.76 80.77
CA VAL A 789 20.95 51.37 81.35
C VAL A 789 20.85 51.44 82.92
N LEU A 790 21.35 52.51 83.60
CA LEU A 790 21.28 52.62 85.04
C LEU A 790 19.88 53.10 85.50
N ASN A 791 19.08 53.71 84.63
CA ASN A 791 17.73 54.20 84.91
C ASN A 791 16.58 53.27 84.52
N ASN A 792 16.95 52.16 83.83
CA ASN A 792 16.04 51.04 83.50
C ASN A 792 16.17 49.89 84.48
#